data_1f93c3ca0babe86ef41ebef2c4e97de0
#
_entry.id   1f93c3ca0babe86ef41ebef2c4e97de0
#
_cell.length_a   1.000
_cell.length_b   1.000
_cell.length_c   1.000
_cell.angle_alpha   90.00
_cell.angle_beta   90.00
_cell.angle_gamma   90.00
#
_symmetry.space_group_name_H-M   'P 1'
#
loop_
_entity.id
_entity.type
_entity.pdbx_description
1 polymer ?
#
loop_
_entity_poly.entity_id
_entity_poly.type
_entity_poly.pdbx_seq_one_letter_code
_entity_poly.pdbx_strand_id
1 'polypeptide(L)'
;MQRIVSSLILLLSLTGLPGGASAATILLDSTSSGMLLNEQIELLEDVGAQLSIADMADPAVQSRFQPANGRATVGQSRHPWWLKVTLQRGQHAPSQWWLENAGITIFNLQLYLPDGQGGWHTRATGTAVPYAEGRDYAYRRMLFKLPELDAEPLTLYFRSLDPAGNSFPLTIWQLGDLEQQASNENIGFGLIYGMILALLLYNLFILVALRDKAYLWYVLATACVLVFILSMSGHGFQYLWPGSAVPFWLDRITLPSLWGIFVMRFTQELLYTKRGLPWPHRLLNAGCVLYLIAIAINAFGYRAEGALLIALTPLVTVPTALFSAGVRCYQGFFPARLYLLGYGAVLGSTVVLVMRAAGLIEPDNFTAYLFPLSVAAETILFSFALAYRIQILKQEKAEAIRQADREKTARLTLAQANADELHRAVAQRTAELAATNQRLRQRELELQHAAFHDPLTELPNRRYLVERTETALAHAERHGESVALLLIDLDHFKPINDRFGHDAGDLMLQMVAKRLREHVRSGDSVARLGGDEFAVLICGDEAERHAREIAARLLAELAQPVLYGAERLTVTISIGVALYPQHAQHFASLYKAADEALYKVKARGRSGSSVCGEDGELSSSARLQLDVIKVTSGL
;
A
#
# COMPACT_ATOMS: atom_id res chain seq x y z
N MET A 1 -28.49 -31.68 -4.74
CA MET A 1 -27.96 -30.32 -4.67
C MET A 1 -28.09 -29.56 -5.99
N GLN A 2 -27.73 -30.14 -7.14
CA GLN A 2 -27.94 -29.52 -8.46
C GLN A 2 -29.41 -29.13 -8.73
N ARG A 3 -30.37 -29.98 -8.32
CA ARG A 3 -31.82 -29.70 -8.47
C ARG A 3 -32.32 -28.52 -7.59
N ILE A 4 -31.71 -28.26 -6.43
CA ILE A 4 -32.11 -27.16 -5.53
C ILE A 4 -31.59 -25.82 -6.05
N VAL A 5 -30.35 -25.79 -6.56
CA VAL A 5 -29.79 -24.58 -7.19
C VAL A 5 -30.54 -24.27 -8.51
N SER A 6 -30.81 -25.29 -9.31
CA SER A 6 -31.65 -25.15 -10.52
C SER A 6 -33.10 -24.72 -10.19
N SER A 7 -33.66 -25.18 -9.08
CA SER A 7 -35.02 -24.79 -8.65
C SER A 7 -35.07 -23.37 -8.10
N LEU A 8 -34.01 -22.88 -7.43
CA LEU A 8 -33.92 -21.48 -6.98
C LEU A 8 -33.72 -20.54 -8.18
N ILE A 9 -32.97 -20.94 -9.17
CA ILE A 9 -32.80 -20.19 -10.44
C ILE A 9 -34.10 -20.27 -11.26
N LEU A 10 -34.77 -21.41 -11.26
CA LEU A 10 -36.06 -21.61 -11.98
C LEU A 10 -37.21 -20.84 -11.33
N LEU A 11 -37.22 -20.67 -9.99
CA LEU A 11 -38.24 -19.87 -9.29
C LEU A 11 -38.13 -18.36 -9.57
N LEU A 12 -36.96 -17.88 -9.93
CA LEU A 12 -36.70 -16.50 -10.37
C LEU A 12 -36.94 -16.28 -11.88
N SER A 13 -37.19 -17.36 -12.65
CA SER A 13 -37.36 -17.29 -14.12
C SER A 13 -38.85 -17.43 -14.58
N LEU A 14 -39.82 -17.54 -13.65
CA LEU A 14 -41.21 -17.86 -13.98
C LEU A 14 -42.16 -16.67 -14.00
N THR A 15 -41.71 -15.49 -14.46
CA THR A 15 -42.63 -14.39 -14.79
C THR A 15 -42.26 -13.72 -16.12
N GLY A 16 -42.62 -14.35 -17.19
CA GLY A 16 -42.51 -13.77 -18.53
C GLY A 16 -43.20 -14.63 -19.56
N LEU A 17 -44.45 -14.34 -19.86
CA LEU A 17 -45.12 -14.85 -21.07
C LEU A 17 -44.35 -14.34 -22.31
N PRO A 18 -44.12 -15.19 -23.32
CA PRO A 18 -43.45 -14.75 -24.54
C PRO A 18 -44.44 -13.94 -25.39
N GLY A 19 -44.33 -12.63 -25.33
CA GLY A 19 -44.88 -11.77 -26.38
C GLY A 19 -43.84 -11.75 -27.50
N GLY A 20 -44.14 -12.33 -28.65
CA GLY A 20 -43.30 -12.28 -29.84
C GLY A 20 -43.26 -10.86 -30.44
N ALA A 21 -42.44 -10.01 -29.86
CA ALA A 21 -42.04 -8.75 -30.47
C ALA A 21 -40.60 -8.94 -31.02
N SER A 22 -40.46 -8.90 -32.34
CA SER A 22 -39.14 -8.70 -32.98
C SER A 22 -38.53 -7.43 -32.43
N ALA A 23 -37.25 -7.43 -32.08
CA ALA A 23 -36.59 -6.22 -31.58
C ALA A 23 -36.73 -5.10 -32.61
N ALA A 24 -37.23 -3.97 -32.15
CA ALA A 24 -37.44 -2.81 -33.00
C ALA A 24 -36.09 -2.21 -33.44
N THR A 25 -36.02 -1.74 -34.68
CA THR A 25 -34.89 -0.91 -35.13
C THR A 25 -34.74 0.30 -34.22
N ILE A 26 -33.55 0.52 -33.69
CA ILE A 26 -33.24 1.62 -32.78
C ILE A 26 -33.02 2.88 -33.61
N LEU A 27 -33.95 3.82 -33.50
CA LEU A 27 -33.82 5.12 -34.16
C LEU A 27 -32.98 6.04 -33.26
N LEU A 28 -31.78 6.39 -33.73
CA LEU A 28 -30.88 7.29 -33.03
C LEU A 28 -31.20 8.75 -33.34
N ASP A 29 -31.25 9.58 -32.32
CA ASP A 29 -31.40 11.04 -32.45
C ASP A 29 -30.27 11.78 -31.69
N SER A 30 -30.32 13.11 -31.66
CA SER A 30 -29.29 13.91 -30.98
C SER A 30 -29.22 13.69 -29.46
N THR A 31 -30.23 13.06 -28.84
CA THR A 31 -30.30 12.79 -27.40
C THR A 31 -29.95 11.36 -27.05
N SER A 32 -29.71 10.52 -28.07
CA SER A 32 -29.44 9.08 -27.88
C SER A 32 -28.03 8.78 -27.31
N SER A 33 -27.18 9.79 -27.18
CA SER A 33 -25.84 9.61 -26.57
C SER A 33 -25.96 9.18 -25.10
N GLY A 34 -25.27 8.10 -24.74
CA GLY A 34 -25.38 7.49 -23.40
C GLY A 34 -26.56 6.52 -23.23
N MET A 35 -27.32 6.25 -24.29
CA MET A 35 -28.47 5.35 -24.23
C MET A 35 -28.04 3.90 -24.15
N LEU A 36 -28.59 3.16 -23.17
CA LEU A 36 -28.42 1.72 -23.00
C LEU A 36 -29.34 0.97 -23.97
N LEU A 37 -28.80 0.03 -24.74
CA LEU A 37 -29.52 -0.69 -25.80
C LEU A 37 -30.07 -2.05 -25.35
N ASN A 38 -30.00 -2.41 -24.09
CA ASN A 38 -30.29 -3.75 -23.58
C ASN A 38 -31.73 -4.25 -23.86
N GLU A 39 -32.69 -3.34 -23.99
CA GLU A 39 -34.07 -3.71 -24.29
C GLU A 39 -34.30 -4.08 -25.76
N GLN A 40 -33.46 -3.53 -26.65
CA GLN A 40 -33.61 -3.62 -28.10
C GLN A 40 -32.66 -4.61 -28.75
N ILE A 41 -31.87 -5.35 -27.97
CA ILE A 41 -30.99 -6.40 -28.49
C ILE A 41 -31.70 -7.75 -28.55
N GLU A 42 -31.27 -8.57 -29.49
CA GLU A 42 -31.72 -9.96 -29.63
C GLU A 42 -30.54 -10.90 -29.36
N LEU A 43 -30.80 -12.02 -28.72
CA LEU A 43 -29.80 -13.01 -28.32
C LEU A 43 -30.11 -14.39 -28.94
N LEU A 44 -29.04 -15.12 -29.31
CA LEU A 44 -29.11 -16.48 -29.81
C LEU A 44 -28.00 -17.33 -29.19
N GLU A 45 -28.36 -18.45 -28.54
CA GLU A 45 -27.38 -19.45 -28.11
C GLU A 45 -27.00 -20.37 -29.26
N ASP A 46 -25.69 -20.47 -29.55
CA ASP A 46 -25.14 -21.34 -30.57
C ASP A 46 -24.73 -22.68 -29.95
N VAL A 47 -25.73 -23.54 -29.74
CA VAL A 47 -25.51 -24.89 -29.19
C VAL A 47 -24.70 -25.73 -30.16
N GLY A 48 -23.47 -26.05 -29.77
CA GLY A 48 -22.54 -26.80 -30.62
C GLY A 48 -21.51 -25.94 -31.36
N ALA A 49 -21.56 -24.63 -31.23
CA ALA A 49 -20.60 -23.68 -31.80
C ALA A 49 -20.43 -23.80 -33.34
N GLN A 50 -21.52 -24.07 -34.05
CA GLN A 50 -21.52 -24.36 -35.47
C GLN A 50 -21.87 -23.14 -36.35
N LEU A 51 -22.49 -22.10 -35.77
CA LEU A 51 -22.92 -20.95 -36.50
C LEU A 51 -21.74 -20.01 -36.82
N SER A 52 -21.71 -19.58 -38.07
CA SER A 52 -20.82 -18.54 -38.61
C SER A 52 -21.60 -17.26 -38.93
N ILE A 53 -20.90 -16.19 -39.22
CA ILE A 53 -21.55 -14.93 -39.65
C ILE A 53 -22.32 -15.10 -40.96
N ALA A 54 -21.91 -16.02 -41.86
CA ALA A 54 -22.62 -16.27 -43.10
C ALA A 54 -24.02 -16.87 -42.85
N ASP A 55 -24.20 -17.64 -41.80
CA ASP A 55 -25.48 -18.24 -41.44
C ASP A 55 -26.49 -17.21 -40.93
N MET A 56 -26.02 -16.00 -40.56
CA MET A 56 -26.88 -14.90 -40.12
C MET A 56 -27.76 -14.32 -41.26
N ALA A 57 -27.50 -14.67 -42.49
CA ALA A 57 -28.37 -14.32 -43.62
C ALA A 57 -29.58 -15.28 -43.75
N ASP A 58 -29.54 -16.47 -43.10
CA ASP A 58 -30.59 -17.47 -43.18
C ASP A 58 -31.82 -17.05 -42.35
N PRO A 59 -33.01 -16.92 -42.92
CA PRO A 59 -34.26 -16.65 -42.20
C PRO A 59 -34.55 -17.66 -41.09
N ALA A 60 -34.14 -18.92 -41.24
CA ALA A 60 -34.30 -19.95 -40.21
C ALA A 60 -33.42 -19.65 -38.98
N VAL A 61 -32.22 -19.13 -39.14
CA VAL A 61 -31.36 -18.69 -38.06
C VAL A 61 -31.88 -17.38 -37.44
N GLN A 62 -32.35 -16.44 -38.25
CA GLN A 62 -32.95 -15.19 -37.80
C GLN A 62 -34.15 -15.41 -36.87
N SER A 63 -35.01 -16.38 -37.20
CA SER A 63 -36.18 -16.72 -36.38
C SER A 63 -35.85 -17.30 -34.98
N ARG A 64 -34.61 -17.71 -34.77
CA ARG A 64 -34.13 -18.26 -33.45
C ARG A 64 -33.68 -17.17 -32.50
N PHE A 65 -33.42 -15.94 -33.00
CA PHE A 65 -33.09 -14.84 -32.12
C PHE A 65 -34.26 -14.50 -31.20
N GLN A 66 -33.98 -14.25 -29.96
CA GLN A 66 -34.96 -13.91 -28.94
C GLN A 66 -34.66 -12.55 -28.34
N PRO A 67 -35.65 -11.69 -28.12
CA PRO A 67 -35.47 -10.41 -27.46
C PRO A 67 -34.82 -10.61 -26.08
N ALA A 68 -33.82 -9.82 -25.75
CA ALA A 68 -33.14 -9.87 -24.46
C ALA A 68 -34.02 -9.32 -23.31
N ASN A 69 -35.03 -8.50 -23.62
CA ASN A 69 -35.95 -7.89 -22.66
C ASN A 69 -35.23 -7.22 -21.48
N GLY A 70 -34.20 -6.43 -21.79
CA GLY A 70 -33.33 -5.76 -20.82
C GLY A 70 -32.22 -6.65 -20.21
N ARG A 71 -32.27 -7.97 -20.42
CA ARG A 71 -31.29 -8.91 -19.86
C ARG A 71 -30.09 -9.09 -20.79
N ALA A 72 -29.14 -8.18 -20.75
CA ALA A 72 -27.90 -8.28 -21.52
C ALA A 72 -26.90 -9.30 -20.98
N THR A 73 -27.18 -9.96 -19.85
CA THR A 73 -26.31 -10.97 -19.22
C THR A 73 -26.97 -12.35 -19.29
N VAL A 74 -26.30 -13.30 -19.93
CA VAL A 74 -26.81 -14.68 -20.14
C VAL A 74 -26.15 -15.71 -19.22
N GLY A 75 -25.29 -15.28 -18.31
CA GLY A 75 -24.66 -16.14 -17.33
C GLY A 75 -23.57 -17.05 -17.88
N GLN A 76 -23.30 -18.15 -17.16
CA GLN A 76 -22.31 -19.15 -17.54
C GLN A 76 -22.85 -20.03 -18.66
N SER A 77 -22.13 -20.13 -19.77
CA SER A 77 -22.45 -21.03 -20.88
C SER A 77 -21.17 -21.58 -21.49
N ARG A 78 -21.22 -22.85 -21.88
CA ARG A 78 -20.12 -23.48 -22.67
C ARG A 78 -20.30 -23.25 -24.17
N HIS A 79 -21.41 -22.63 -24.57
CA HIS A 79 -21.73 -22.34 -25.96
C HIS A 79 -21.51 -20.87 -26.26
N PRO A 80 -21.10 -20.54 -27.50
CA PRO A 80 -21.08 -19.15 -27.95
C PRO A 80 -22.48 -18.54 -27.94
N TRP A 81 -22.52 -17.24 -27.71
CA TRP A 81 -23.74 -16.45 -27.82
C TRP A 81 -23.60 -15.44 -28.92
N TRP A 82 -24.61 -15.36 -29.73
CA TRP A 82 -24.77 -14.31 -30.72
C TRP A 82 -25.73 -13.25 -30.23
N LEU A 83 -25.37 -12.00 -30.50
CA LEU A 83 -26.21 -10.84 -30.23
C LEU A 83 -26.41 -10.09 -31.52
N LYS A 84 -27.62 -9.65 -31.76
CA LYS A 84 -28.02 -8.83 -32.89
C LYS A 84 -28.56 -7.50 -32.40
N VAL A 85 -28.15 -6.40 -33.03
CA VAL A 85 -28.65 -5.06 -32.80
C VAL A 85 -28.79 -4.33 -34.14
N THR A 86 -29.90 -3.62 -34.33
CA THR A 86 -30.17 -2.86 -35.55
C THR A 86 -30.33 -1.38 -35.22
N LEU A 87 -29.46 -0.57 -35.77
CA LEU A 87 -29.40 0.88 -35.54
C LEU A 87 -29.80 1.61 -36.80
N GLN A 88 -30.50 2.72 -36.67
CA GLN A 88 -30.90 3.59 -37.80
C GLN A 88 -30.71 5.04 -37.39
N ARG A 89 -30.20 5.84 -38.28
CA ARG A 89 -30.06 7.28 -38.06
C ARG A 89 -31.36 8.01 -38.20
N GLY A 90 -31.77 8.80 -37.21
CA GLY A 90 -32.87 9.74 -37.30
C GLY A 90 -32.50 11.00 -38.09
N GLN A 91 -33.49 11.77 -38.51
CA GLN A 91 -33.31 12.91 -39.42
C GLN A 91 -32.32 13.98 -38.96
N HIS A 92 -32.19 14.18 -37.64
CA HIS A 92 -31.31 15.21 -37.05
C HIS A 92 -30.15 14.60 -36.22
N ALA A 93 -29.98 13.27 -36.30
CA ALA A 93 -28.90 12.59 -35.57
C ALA A 93 -27.55 12.79 -36.28
N PRO A 94 -26.46 12.86 -35.53
CA PRO A 94 -25.11 12.75 -36.09
C PRO A 94 -24.93 11.46 -36.88
N SER A 95 -24.03 11.46 -37.87
CA SER A 95 -23.72 10.26 -38.66
C SER A 95 -22.74 9.33 -37.94
N GLN A 96 -21.85 9.89 -37.10
CA GLN A 96 -20.79 9.13 -36.43
C GLN A 96 -21.19 8.77 -35.00
N TRP A 97 -21.15 7.48 -34.71
CA TRP A 97 -21.46 6.93 -33.41
C TRP A 97 -20.40 5.92 -32.93
N TRP A 98 -20.35 5.73 -31.63
CA TRP A 98 -19.50 4.77 -30.97
C TRP A 98 -20.33 3.82 -30.15
N LEU A 99 -20.04 2.53 -30.26
CA LEU A 99 -20.75 1.49 -29.51
C LEU A 99 -19.85 0.95 -28.41
N GLU A 100 -20.27 1.12 -27.17
CA GLU A 100 -19.59 0.63 -25.98
C GLU A 100 -20.18 -0.70 -25.54
N ASN A 101 -19.33 -1.69 -25.27
CA ASN A 101 -19.70 -2.83 -24.43
C ASN A 101 -19.05 -2.67 -23.05
N ALA A 102 -19.87 -2.53 -22.00
CA ALA A 102 -19.38 -2.39 -20.64
C ALA A 102 -18.91 -3.70 -20.00
N GLY A 103 -18.98 -4.83 -20.70
CA GLY A 103 -18.50 -6.15 -20.25
C GLY A 103 -16.98 -6.29 -20.33
N ILE A 104 -16.23 -5.59 -19.48
CA ILE A 104 -14.76 -5.46 -19.53
C ILE A 104 -14.02 -6.81 -19.47
N THR A 105 -14.60 -7.83 -18.84
CA THR A 105 -13.94 -9.10 -18.54
C THR A 105 -14.32 -10.24 -19.48
N ILE A 106 -15.02 -9.94 -20.57
CA ILE A 106 -15.36 -10.95 -21.59
C ILE A 106 -14.07 -11.54 -22.18
N PHE A 107 -14.00 -12.86 -22.24
CA PHE A 107 -12.80 -13.55 -22.71
C PHE A 107 -12.55 -13.32 -24.19
N ASN A 108 -13.56 -13.55 -25.06
CA ASN A 108 -13.49 -13.34 -26.49
C ASN A 108 -14.80 -12.74 -27.00
N LEU A 109 -14.73 -11.58 -27.60
CA LEU A 109 -15.85 -10.87 -28.21
C LEU A 109 -15.47 -10.49 -29.65
N GLN A 110 -16.30 -10.89 -30.60
CA GLN A 110 -16.14 -10.55 -32.00
C GLN A 110 -17.33 -9.69 -32.44
N LEU A 111 -17.05 -8.54 -33.02
CA LEU A 111 -18.03 -7.68 -33.68
C LEU A 111 -17.94 -7.89 -35.19
N TYR A 112 -19.06 -8.08 -35.82
CA TYR A 112 -19.22 -8.18 -37.28
C TYR A 112 -19.98 -6.96 -37.79
N LEU A 113 -19.29 -6.19 -38.61
CA LEU A 113 -19.79 -4.98 -39.29
C LEU A 113 -19.96 -5.29 -40.78
N PRO A 114 -21.08 -4.95 -41.43
CA PRO A 114 -21.20 -5.10 -42.87
C PRO A 114 -20.18 -4.20 -43.58
N ASP A 115 -19.55 -4.72 -44.64
CA ASP A 115 -18.52 -4.01 -45.42
C ASP A 115 -19.10 -3.19 -46.59
N GLY A 116 -20.42 -3.17 -46.75
CA GLY A 116 -21.11 -2.50 -47.87
C GLY A 116 -21.01 -3.21 -49.23
N GLN A 117 -20.29 -4.34 -49.30
CA GLN A 117 -20.13 -5.15 -50.52
C GLN A 117 -20.76 -6.55 -50.38
N GLY A 118 -21.57 -6.74 -49.36
CA GLY A 118 -22.22 -8.03 -49.05
C GLY A 118 -21.37 -8.96 -48.15
N GLY A 119 -20.22 -8.52 -47.68
CA GLY A 119 -19.35 -9.21 -46.72
C GLY A 119 -19.37 -8.58 -45.32
N TRP A 120 -18.46 -9.07 -44.47
CA TRP A 120 -18.38 -8.66 -43.08
C TRP A 120 -16.95 -8.30 -42.70
N HIS A 121 -16.78 -7.15 -42.07
CA HIS A 121 -15.56 -6.77 -41.40
C HIS A 121 -15.62 -7.24 -39.96
N THR A 122 -14.64 -8.06 -39.51
CA THR A 122 -14.60 -8.62 -38.17
C THR A 122 -13.63 -7.86 -37.30
N ARG A 123 -14.07 -7.47 -36.10
CA ARG A 123 -13.26 -6.90 -35.01
C ARG A 123 -13.26 -7.83 -33.84
N ALA A 124 -12.11 -8.35 -33.45
CA ALA A 124 -11.95 -9.20 -32.29
C ALA A 124 -11.41 -8.39 -31.09
N THR A 125 -11.98 -8.60 -29.93
CA THR A 125 -11.56 -7.96 -28.66
C THR A 125 -11.85 -8.89 -27.48
N GLY A 126 -11.52 -8.46 -26.29
CA GLY A 126 -11.71 -9.24 -25.07
C GLY A 126 -10.40 -9.39 -24.29
N THR A 127 -10.45 -10.16 -23.20
CA THR A 127 -9.25 -10.41 -22.37
C THR A 127 -8.27 -11.40 -23.00
N ALA A 128 -8.69 -12.12 -24.03
CA ALA A 128 -7.84 -13.02 -24.82
C ALA A 128 -7.03 -12.28 -25.92
N VAL A 129 -7.37 -11.03 -26.21
CA VAL A 129 -6.71 -10.22 -27.23
C VAL A 129 -5.92 -9.10 -26.53
N PRO A 130 -4.66 -8.83 -26.91
CA PRO A 130 -3.92 -7.69 -26.36
C PRO A 130 -4.70 -6.39 -26.51
N TYR A 131 -4.64 -5.54 -25.46
CA TYR A 131 -5.39 -4.28 -25.46
C TYR A 131 -5.08 -3.41 -26.68
N ALA A 132 -3.80 -3.31 -27.06
CA ALA A 132 -3.36 -2.49 -28.18
C ALA A 132 -3.90 -2.96 -29.54
N GLU A 133 -4.24 -4.24 -29.68
CA GLU A 133 -4.74 -4.84 -30.93
C GLU A 133 -6.27 -4.86 -31.01
N GLY A 134 -6.93 -4.94 -29.84
CA GLY A 134 -8.38 -5.14 -29.73
C GLY A 134 -9.18 -3.86 -29.47
N ARG A 135 -8.61 -2.65 -29.66
CA ARG A 135 -9.29 -1.38 -29.35
C ARG A 135 -9.18 -0.38 -30.50
N ASP A 136 -10.33 0.16 -30.89
CA ASP A 136 -10.40 1.28 -31.85
C ASP A 136 -10.09 2.64 -31.18
N TYR A 137 -10.23 2.71 -29.85
CA TYR A 137 -9.98 3.91 -29.06
C TYR A 137 -9.40 3.54 -27.67
N ALA A 138 -8.51 4.37 -27.16
CA ALA A 138 -7.85 4.16 -25.88
C ALA A 138 -8.79 4.41 -24.69
N TYR A 139 -9.68 3.46 -24.44
CA TYR A 139 -10.69 3.52 -23.40
C TYR A 139 -10.72 2.21 -22.60
N ARG A 140 -11.01 2.28 -21.30
CA ARG A 140 -10.98 1.13 -20.39
C ARG A 140 -11.97 0.01 -20.70
N ARG A 141 -13.13 0.36 -21.32
CA ARG A 141 -14.13 -0.60 -21.80
C ARG A 141 -13.95 -0.89 -23.29
N MET A 142 -14.71 -1.86 -23.80
CA MET A 142 -14.67 -2.22 -25.20
C MET A 142 -15.47 -1.21 -25.99
N LEU A 143 -14.79 -0.42 -26.82
CA LEU A 143 -15.37 0.64 -27.63
C LEU A 143 -15.11 0.39 -29.10
N PHE A 144 -16.16 0.43 -29.89
CA PHE A 144 -16.12 0.20 -31.35
C PHE A 144 -16.59 1.44 -32.08
N LYS A 145 -15.80 1.88 -33.03
CA LYS A 145 -16.21 2.91 -33.93
C LYS A 145 -17.18 2.32 -34.97
N LEU A 146 -18.40 2.83 -35.04
CA LEU A 146 -19.36 2.42 -36.05
C LEU A 146 -19.06 3.09 -37.40
N PRO A 147 -19.43 2.46 -38.52
CA PRO A 147 -19.51 3.15 -39.81
C PRO A 147 -20.42 4.39 -39.72
N GLU A 148 -20.31 5.30 -40.63
CA GLU A 148 -21.26 6.40 -40.72
C GLU A 148 -22.68 5.84 -40.91
N LEU A 149 -23.57 6.21 -40.00
CA LEU A 149 -24.96 5.75 -40.09
C LEU A 149 -25.75 6.62 -41.07
N ASP A 150 -26.45 5.95 -41.92
CA ASP A 150 -27.40 6.57 -42.88
C ASP A 150 -28.86 6.39 -42.41
N ALA A 151 -29.80 6.81 -43.23
CA ALA A 151 -31.24 6.57 -42.99
C ALA A 151 -31.62 5.08 -43.15
N GLU A 152 -30.76 4.27 -43.75
CA GLU A 152 -30.96 2.81 -43.83
C GLU A 152 -30.55 2.12 -42.53
N PRO A 153 -31.31 1.08 -42.09
CA PRO A 153 -30.97 0.33 -40.90
C PRO A 153 -29.65 -0.43 -41.05
N LEU A 154 -28.73 -0.25 -40.10
CA LEU A 154 -27.49 -1.00 -39.97
C LEU A 154 -27.65 -2.10 -38.93
N THR A 155 -27.55 -3.36 -39.34
CA THR A 155 -27.57 -4.51 -38.46
C THR A 155 -26.14 -4.97 -38.12
N LEU A 156 -25.87 -5.13 -36.85
CA LEU A 156 -24.58 -5.54 -36.30
C LEU A 156 -24.77 -6.87 -35.56
N TYR A 157 -23.74 -7.73 -35.61
CA TYR A 157 -23.72 -8.97 -34.88
C TYR A 157 -22.49 -9.01 -33.93
N PHE A 158 -22.73 -9.48 -32.72
CA PHE A 158 -21.63 -9.85 -31.82
C PHE A 158 -21.66 -11.36 -31.59
N ARG A 159 -20.49 -11.96 -31.52
CA ARG A 159 -20.30 -13.33 -31.07
C ARG A 159 -19.40 -13.33 -29.85
N SER A 160 -19.85 -13.91 -28.78
CA SER A 160 -19.09 -14.03 -27.54
C SER A 160 -18.97 -15.47 -27.10
N LEU A 161 -17.78 -15.82 -26.63
CA LEU A 161 -17.51 -17.08 -25.96
C LEU A 161 -16.76 -16.80 -24.67
N ASP A 162 -17.48 -16.88 -23.54
CA ASP A 162 -16.91 -16.80 -22.23
C ASP A 162 -17.54 -17.83 -21.28
N PRO A 163 -16.85 -18.96 -21.02
CA PRO A 163 -17.38 -20.02 -20.14
C PRO A 163 -17.67 -19.55 -18.71
N ALA A 164 -17.06 -18.48 -18.27
CA ALA A 164 -17.26 -17.92 -16.93
C ALA A 164 -18.42 -16.92 -16.84
N GLY A 165 -19.07 -16.59 -17.98
CA GLY A 165 -20.28 -15.76 -18.08
C GLY A 165 -20.22 -14.68 -19.14
N ASN A 166 -21.22 -14.64 -20.01
CA ASN A 166 -21.34 -13.68 -21.10
C ASN A 166 -22.24 -12.52 -20.67
N SER A 167 -21.81 -11.29 -20.97
CA SER A 167 -22.55 -10.06 -20.67
C SER A 167 -22.34 -9.04 -21.78
N PHE A 168 -23.44 -8.52 -22.33
CA PHE A 168 -23.46 -7.61 -23.49
C PHE A 168 -24.16 -6.28 -23.18
N PRO A 169 -23.88 -5.57 -22.10
CA PRO A 169 -24.47 -4.26 -21.88
C PRO A 169 -23.91 -3.29 -22.92
N LEU A 170 -24.70 -2.99 -23.93
CA LEU A 170 -24.34 -2.08 -25.01
C LEU A 170 -24.87 -0.67 -24.74
N THR A 171 -24.01 0.32 -24.89
CA THR A 171 -24.36 1.74 -24.81
C THR A 171 -23.87 2.45 -26.07
N ILE A 172 -24.71 3.31 -26.62
CA ILE A 172 -24.37 4.11 -27.80
C ILE A 172 -23.90 5.51 -27.36
N TRP A 173 -22.84 6.01 -27.98
CA TRP A 173 -22.22 7.27 -27.59
C TRP A 173 -21.88 8.17 -28.76
N GLN A 174 -21.92 9.46 -28.51
CA GLN A 174 -21.12 10.44 -29.25
C GLN A 174 -19.76 10.62 -28.59
N LEU A 175 -18.71 10.82 -29.37
CA LEU A 175 -17.34 10.84 -28.84
C LEU A 175 -17.14 11.88 -27.73
N GLY A 176 -17.67 13.11 -27.90
CA GLY A 176 -17.52 14.17 -26.92
C GLY A 176 -18.14 13.85 -25.56
N ASP A 177 -19.35 13.25 -25.57
CA ASP A 177 -20.03 12.85 -24.32
C ASP A 177 -19.30 11.68 -23.65
N LEU A 178 -18.82 10.74 -24.46
CA LEU A 178 -18.00 9.62 -23.96
C LEU A 178 -16.70 10.12 -23.32
N GLU A 179 -16.00 11.06 -23.94
CA GLU A 179 -14.75 11.63 -23.40
C GLU A 179 -15.01 12.35 -22.08
N GLN A 180 -16.10 13.11 -21.97
CA GLN A 180 -16.50 13.73 -20.72
C GLN A 180 -16.83 12.71 -19.64
N GLN A 181 -17.58 11.67 -19.99
CA GLN A 181 -17.90 10.55 -19.11
C GLN A 181 -16.63 9.81 -18.66
N ALA A 182 -15.73 9.49 -19.61
CA ALA A 182 -14.46 8.83 -19.34
C ALA A 182 -13.57 9.66 -18.40
N SER A 183 -13.52 10.97 -18.60
CA SER A 183 -12.77 11.89 -17.73
C SER A 183 -13.29 11.85 -16.29
N ASN A 184 -14.61 11.95 -16.12
CA ASN A 184 -15.24 11.87 -14.80
C ASN A 184 -14.99 10.52 -14.12
N GLU A 185 -15.10 9.42 -14.87
CA GLU A 185 -14.81 8.08 -14.37
C GLU A 185 -13.34 7.92 -13.94
N ASN A 186 -12.40 8.42 -14.76
CA ASN A 186 -10.98 8.36 -14.44
C ASN A 186 -10.62 9.12 -13.17
N ILE A 187 -11.23 10.30 -12.93
CA ILE A 187 -11.07 11.05 -11.68
C ILE A 187 -11.62 10.24 -10.50
N GLY A 188 -12.85 9.71 -10.63
CA GLY A 188 -13.49 8.94 -9.56
C GLY A 188 -12.68 7.69 -9.18
N PHE A 189 -12.30 6.88 -10.16
CA PHE A 189 -11.47 5.71 -9.92
C PHE A 189 -10.07 6.07 -9.43
N GLY A 190 -9.47 7.14 -9.98
CA GLY A 190 -8.15 7.62 -9.55
C GLY A 190 -8.11 7.99 -8.07
N LEU A 191 -9.14 8.66 -7.56
CA LEU A 191 -9.29 8.97 -6.13
C LEU A 191 -9.40 7.69 -5.29
N ILE A 192 -10.20 6.72 -5.72
CA ILE A 192 -10.38 5.44 -5.01
C ILE A 192 -9.05 4.66 -4.98
N TYR A 193 -8.37 4.53 -6.12
CA TYR A 193 -7.07 3.84 -6.19
C TYR A 193 -6.04 4.54 -5.32
N GLY A 194 -5.97 5.87 -5.38
CA GLY A 194 -5.07 6.67 -4.56
C GLY A 194 -5.30 6.47 -3.07
N MET A 195 -6.56 6.42 -2.63
CA MET A 195 -6.91 6.18 -1.24
C MET A 195 -6.53 4.77 -0.78
N ILE A 196 -6.88 3.73 -1.56
CA ILE A 196 -6.53 2.34 -1.23
C ILE A 196 -5.00 2.16 -1.23
N LEU A 197 -4.30 2.74 -2.21
CA LEU A 197 -2.84 2.68 -2.30
C LEU A 197 -2.15 3.38 -1.13
N ALA A 198 -2.63 4.56 -0.74
CA ALA A 198 -2.09 5.29 0.41
C ALA A 198 -2.23 4.48 1.71
N LEU A 199 -3.41 3.87 1.92
CA LEU A 199 -3.66 3.00 3.07
C LEU A 199 -2.83 1.71 3.00
N LEU A 200 -2.66 1.13 1.82
CA LEU A 200 -1.79 -0.03 1.60
C LEU A 200 -0.35 0.29 2.02
N LEU A 201 0.21 1.40 1.53
CA LEU A 201 1.57 1.83 1.86
C LEU A 201 1.72 2.16 3.35
N TYR A 202 0.74 2.84 3.94
CA TYR A 202 0.71 3.11 5.38
C TYR A 202 0.73 1.82 6.21
N ASN A 203 -0.13 0.86 5.89
CA ASN A 203 -0.18 -0.41 6.61
C ASN A 203 1.01 -1.33 6.31
N LEU A 204 1.60 -1.23 5.13
CA LEU A 204 2.85 -1.89 4.79
C LEU A 204 4.01 -1.37 5.66
N PHE A 205 4.09 -0.05 5.86
CA PHE A 205 5.05 0.54 6.78
C PHE A 205 4.87 0.02 8.22
N ILE A 206 3.63 -0.06 8.69
CA ILE A 206 3.32 -0.63 10.01
C ILE A 206 3.67 -2.12 10.07
N LEU A 207 3.40 -2.89 9.02
CA LEU A 207 3.79 -4.30 8.92
C LEU A 207 5.29 -4.48 9.10
N VAL A 208 6.09 -3.68 8.40
CA VAL A 208 7.56 -3.72 8.51
C VAL A 208 8.03 -3.40 9.92
N ALA A 209 7.39 -2.40 10.57
CA ALA A 209 7.72 -1.97 11.92
C ALA A 209 7.32 -3.00 12.99
N LEU A 210 6.13 -3.58 12.88
CA LEU A 210 5.55 -4.44 13.93
C LEU A 210 5.71 -5.93 13.66
N ARG A 211 5.88 -6.34 12.39
CA ARG A 211 5.96 -7.74 11.93
C ARG A 211 4.79 -8.61 12.42
N ASP A 212 3.59 -8.02 12.55
CA ASP A 212 2.38 -8.73 12.99
C ASP A 212 1.70 -9.45 11.82
N LYS A 213 1.28 -10.71 12.04
CA LYS A 213 0.66 -11.55 10.99
C LYS A 213 -0.68 -11.02 10.50
N ALA A 214 -1.46 -10.33 11.34
CA ALA A 214 -2.73 -9.76 10.90
C ALA A 214 -2.49 -8.62 9.90
N TYR A 215 -1.47 -7.78 10.13
CA TYR A 215 -1.05 -6.78 9.14
C TYR A 215 -0.55 -7.41 7.85
N LEU A 216 0.18 -8.52 7.92
CA LEU A 216 0.63 -9.22 6.71
C LEU A 216 -0.55 -9.63 5.84
N TRP A 217 -1.53 -10.34 6.43
CA TRP A 217 -2.69 -10.80 5.68
C TRP A 217 -3.57 -9.66 5.19
N TYR A 218 -3.70 -8.59 5.98
CA TYR A 218 -4.40 -7.40 5.58
C TYR A 218 -3.75 -6.68 4.39
N VAL A 219 -2.43 -6.47 4.43
CA VAL A 219 -1.67 -5.85 3.33
C VAL A 219 -1.78 -6.68 2.06
N LEU A 220 -1.66 -8.01 2.15
CA LEU A 220 -1.82 -8.91 1.02
C LEU A 220 -3.25 -8.87 0.46
N ALA A 221 -4.27 -8.83 1.33
CA ALA A 221 -5.68 -8.70 0.91
C ALA A 221 -5.93 -7.37 0.20
N THR A 222 -5.44 -6.27 0.77
CA THR A 222 -5.60 -4.91 0.21
C THR A 222 -4.86 -4.77 -1.12
N ALA A 223 -3.64 -5.31 -1.23
CA ALA A 223 -2.90 -5.32 -2.49
C ALA A 223 -3.63 -6.14 -3.57
N CYS A 224 -4.12 -7.33 -3.19
CA CYS A 224 -4.83 -8.21 -4.11
C CYS A 224 -6.16 -7.58 -4.59
N VAL A 225 -6.94 -6.97 -3.69
CA VAL A 225 -8.21 -6.32 -4.08
C VAL A 225 -7.98 -5.06 -4.91
N LEU A 226 -6.89 -4.32 -4.68
CA LEU A 226 -6.53 -3.18 -5.51
C LEU A 226 -6.25 -3.64 -6.96
N VAL A 227 -5.44 -4.70 -7.12
CA VAL A 227 -5.17 -5.30 -8.44
C VAL A 227 -6.46 -5.84 -9.06
N PHE A 228 -7.33 -6.46 -8.27
CA PHE A 228 -8.63 -6.94 -8.73
C PHE A 228 -9.52 -5.80 -9.23
N ILE A 229 -9.64 -4.69 -8.49
CA ILE A 229 -10.43 -3.53 -8.91
C ILE A 229 -9.82 -2.92 -10.19
N LEU A 230 -8.50 -2.78 -10.28
CA LEU A 230 -7.81 -2.31 -11.49
C LEU A 230 -8.09 -3.22 -12.69
N SER A 231 -8.09 -4.54 -12.50
CA SER A 231 -8.42 -5.51 -13.55
C SER A 231 -9.90 -5.41 -13.96
N MET A 232 -10.82 -5.41 -12.97
CA MET A 232 -12.26 -5.38 -13.21
C MET A 232 -12.77 -4.05 -13.76
N SER A 233 -12.09 -2.95 -13.49
CA SER A 233 -12.42 -1.64 -14.05
C SER A 233 -11.93 -1.44 -15.49
N GLY A 234 -11.00 -2.29 -15.97
CA GLY A 234 -10.33 -2.17 -17.25
C GLY A 234 -9.09 -1.28 -17.27
N HIS A 235 -8.84 -0.48 -16.23
CA HIS A 235 -7.66 0.38 -16.16
C HIS A 235 -6.36 -0.43 -16.07
N GLY A 236 -6.38 -1.56 -15.38
CA GLY A 236 -5.23 -2.46 -15.36
C GLY A 236 -4.85 -2.94 -16.76
N PHE A 237 -5.84 -3.35 -17.56
CA PHE A 237 -5.65 -3.79 -18.92
C PHE A 237 -5.19 -2.66 -19.84
N GLN A 238 -5.69 -1.45 -19.62
CA GLN A 238 -5.32 -0.25 -20.39
C GLN A 238 -3.89 0.24 -20.09
N TYR A 239 -3.48 0.27 -18.81
CA TYR A 239 -2.27 0.97 -18.38
C TYR A 239 -1.14 0.08 -17.90
N LEU A 240 -1.45 -1.09 -17.31
CA LEU A 240 -0.43 -1.91 -16.66
C LEU A 240 0.08 -3.07 -17.54
N TRP A 241 -0.81 -3.66 -18.37
CA TRP A 241 -0.45 -4.79 -19.26
C TRP A 241 -1.10 -4.70 -20.65
N PRO A 242 -0.92 -3.57 -21.38
CA PRO A 242 -1.62 -3.36 -22.66
C PRO A 242 -1.14 -4.26 -23.80
N GLY A 243 0.08 -4.76 -23.71
CA GLY A 243 0.72 -5.54 -24.78
C GLY A 243 0.49 -7.05 -24.69
N SER A 244 -0.33 -7.54 -23.76
CA SER A 244 -0.57 -8.97 -23.57
C SER A 244 -2.03 -9.26 -23.26
N ALA A 245 -2.49 -10.47 -23.63
CA ALA A 245 -3.74 -10.99 -23.10
C ALA A 245 -3.67 -11.07 -21.57
N VAL A 246 -4.82 -10.93 -20.89
CA VAL A 246 -4.87 -11.04 -19.43
C VAL A 246 -4.51 -12.46 -19.02
N PRO A 247 -3.40 -12.67 -18.30
CA PRO A 247 -3.00 -14.00 -17.86
C PRO A 247 -4.00 -14.54 -16.82
N PHE A 248 -4.07 -15.87 -16.70
CA PHE A 248 -5.04 -16.54 -15.80
C PHE A 248 -4.94 -16.07 -14.34
N TRP A 249 -3.76 -15.65 -13.89
CA TRP A 249 -3.53 -15.19 -12.52
C TRP A 249 -4.04 -13.76 -12.24
N LEU A 250 -4.42 -13.00 -13.29
CA LEU A 250 -5.07 -11.68 -13.18
C LEU A 250 -6.57 -11.72 -13.51
N ASP A 251 -7.13 -12.89 -13.75
CA ASP A 251 -8.51 -13.06 -14.17
C ASP A 251 -9.50 -12.95 -12.99
N ARG A 252 -10.78 -13.04 -13.33
CA ARG A 252 -11.90 -12.98 -12.39
C ARG A 252 -12.09 -14.25 -11.54
N ILE A 253 -11.25 -15.26 -11.68
CA ILE A 253 -11.26 -16.47 -10.86
C ILE A 253 -10.10 -16.45 -9.87
N THR A 254 -8.88 -16.24 -10.35
CA THR A 254 -7.66 -16.32 -9.54
C THR A 254 -7.53 -15.16 -8.54
N LEU A 255 -7.73 -13.92 -8.99
CA LEU A 255 -7.61 -12.75 -8.10
C LEU A 255 -8.62 -12.76 -6.94
N PRO A 256 -9.95 -12.99 -7.16
CA PRO A 256 -10.88 -13.08 -6.05
C PRO A 256 -10.62 -14.28 -5.14
N SER A 257 -10.11 -15.41 -5.69
CA SER A 257 -9.73 -16.57 -4.87
C SER A 257 -8.55 -16.24 -3.94
N LEU A 258 -7.52 -15.56 -4.44
CA LEU A 258 -6.39 -15.07 -3.63
C LEU A 258 -6.87 -14.07 -2.57
N TRP A 259 -7.69 -13.11 -2.97
CA TRP A 259 -8.30 -12.17 -2.04
C TRP A 259 -9.09 -12.88 -0.95
N GLY A 260 -9.92 -13.86 -1.32
CA GLY A 260 -10.67 -14.69 -0.38
C GLY A 260 -9.78 -15.40 0.63
N ILE A 261 -8.66 -15.99 0.18
CA ILE A 261 -7.66 -16.62 1.07
C ILE A 261 -7.10 -15.59 2.06
N PHE A 262 -6.66 -14.43 1.57
CA PHE A 262 -6.02 -13.42 2.41
C PHE A 262 -7.02 -12.81 3.41
N VAL A 263 -8.27 -12.55 2.98
CA VAL A 263 -9.34 -12.08 3.88
C VAL A 263 -9.68 -13.14 4.93
N MET A 264 -9.76 -14.43 4.57
CA MET A 264 -10.03 -15.49 5.55
C MET A 264 -8.88 -15.61 6.57
N ARG A 265 -7.62 -15.52 6.12
CA ARG A 265 -6.45 -15.50 7.01
C ARG A 265 -6.44 -14.26 7.90
N PHE A 266 -6.75 -13.10 7.35
CA PHE A 266 -6.92 -11.87 8.11
C PHE A 266 -8.00 -12.00 9.19
N THR A 267 -9.18 -12.51 8.81
CA THR A 267 -10.30 -12.79 9.72
C THR A 267 -9.87 -13.68 10.88
N GLN A 268 -9.15 -14.77 10.57
CA GLN A 268 -8.66 -15.71 11.57
C GLN A 268 -7.71 -15.07 12.58
N GLU A 269 -6.79 -14.23 12.11
CA GLU A 269 -5.81 -13.54 12.95
C GLU A 269 -6.44 -12.36 13.71
N LEU A 270 -7.30 -11.56 13.07
CA LEU A 270 -7.95 -10.43 13.70
C LEU A 270 -8.90 -10.88 14.82
N LEU A 271 -9.71 -11.90 14.57
CA LEU A 271 -10.75 -12.37 15.49
C LEU A 271 -10.27 -13.48 16.43
N TYR A 272 -9.00 -13.86 16.40
CA TYR A 272 -8.42 -14.93 17.23
C TYR A 272 -9.24 -16.24 17.19
N THR A 273 -9.68 -16.65 15.99
CA THR A 273 -10.58 -17.80 15.84
C THR A 273 -9.97 -19.12 16.33
N LYS A 274 -8.65 -19.29 16.17
CA LYS A 274 -7.94 -20.50 16.60
C LYS A 274 -8.13 -20.83 18.08
N ARG A 275 -8.16 -19.81 18.96
CA ARG A 275 -8.22 -19.99 20.43
C ARG A 275 -9.65 -19.98 20.98
N GLY A 276 -10.60 -19.38 20.30
CA GLY A 276 -11.95 -19.18 20.84
C GLY A 276 -13.10 -19.74 20.01
N LEU A 277 -12.85 -20.07 18.71
CA LEU A 277 -13.88 -20.50 17.77
C LEU A 277 -13.34 -21.62 16.85
N PRO A 278 -13.08 -22.83 17.41
CA PRO A 278 -12.35 -23.87 16.67
C PRO A 278 -13.07 -24.40 15.42
N TRP A 279 -14.39 -24.51 15.44
CA TRP A 279 -15.12 -24.99 14.25
C TRP A 279 -15.18 -23.92 13.13
N PRO A 280 -15.45 -22.61 13.40
CA PRO A 280 -15.33 -21.59 12.37
C PRO A 280 -13.91 -21.52 11.79
N HIS A 281 -12.89 -21.66 12.64
CA HIS A 281 -11.50 -21.68 12.19
C HIS A 281 -11.23 -22.82 11.18
N ARG A 282 -11.77 -24.02 11.43
CA ARG A 282 -11.64 -25.15 10.51
C ARG A 282 -12.39 -24.92 9.20
N LEU A 283 -13.61 -24.35 9.24
CA LEU A 283 -14.38 -24.02 8.04
C LEU A 283 -13.69 -22.95 7.19
N LEU A 284 -13.13 -21.92 7.81
CA LEU A 284 -12.38 -20.89 7.09
C LEU A 284 -11.11 -21.49 6.44
N ASN A 285 -10.43 -22.43 7.11
CA ASN A 285 -9.31 -23.16 6.50
C ASN A 285 -9.75 -24.02 5.31
N ALA A 286 -10.88 -24.73 5.43
CA ALA A 286 -11.45 -25.49 4.32
C ALA A 286 -11.79 -24.58 3.13
N GLY A 287 -12.34 -23.38 3.39
CA GLY A 287 -12.56 -22.35 2.38
C GLY A 287 -11.27 -21.92 1.68
N CYS A 288 -10.18 -21.69 2.42
CA CYS A 288 -8.88 -21.39 1.82
C CYS A 288 -8.40 -22.52 0.88
N VAL A 289 -8.62 -23.78 1.26
CA VAL A 289 -8.27 -24.94 0.40
C VAL A 289 -9.14 -24.96 -0.85
N LEU A 290 -10.44 -24.67 -0.73
CA LEU A 290 -11.34 -24.61 -1.89
C LEU A 290 -10.94 -23.49 -2.86
N TYR A 291 -10.53 -22.33 -2.36
CA TYR A 291 -9.99 -21.25 -3.20
C TYR A 291 -8.67 -21.66 -3.89
N LEU A 292 -7.78 -22.37 -3.21
CA LEU A 292 -6.56 -22.90 -3.84
C LEU A 292 -6.89 -23.92 -4.95
N ILE A 293 -7.88 -24.77 -4.72
CA ILE A 293 -8.37 -25.72 -5.73
C ILE A 293 -8.97 -24.96 -6.93
N ALA A 294 -9.74 -23.89 -6.68
CA ALA A 294 -10.30 -23.06 -7.76
C ALA A 294 -9.19 -22.43 -8.62
N ILE A 295 -8.12 -21.93 -8.01
CA ILE A 295 -6.94 -21.40 -8.72
C ILE A 295 -6.28 -22.49 -9.56
N ALA A 296 -6.06 -23.69 -8.99
CA ALA A 296 -5.44 -24.80 -9.68
C ALA A 296 -6.29 -25.24 -10.89
N ILE A 297 -7.59 -25.42 -10.71
CA ILE A 297 -8.53 -25.81 -11.78
C ILE A 297 -8.51 -24.76 -12.90
N ASN A 298 -8.51 -23.46 -12.56
CA ASN A 298 -8.42 -22.38 -13.54
C ASN A 298 -7.10 -22.39 -14.31
N ALA A 299 -5.98 -22.68 -13.64
CA ALA A 299 -4.66 -22.76 -14.26
C ALA A 299 -4.56 -23.93 -15.29
N PHE A 300 -5.31 -25.01 -15.07
CA PHE A 300 -5.43 -26.10 -16.04
C PHE A 300 -6.46 -25.85 -17.16
N GLY A 301 -7.05 -24.66 -17.22
CA GLY A 301 -7.98 -24.25 -18.28
C GLY A 301 -9.46 -24.60 -18.04
N TYR A 302 -9.83 -25.22 -16.93
CA TYR A 302 -11.22 -25.54 -16.57
C TYR A 302 -11.92 -24.34 -15.93
N ARG A 303 -12.14 -23.30 -16.73
CA ARG A 303 -12.65 -21.99 -16.26
C ARG A 303 -14.07 -22.03 -15.70
N ALA A 304 -14.96 -22.84 -16.29
CA ALA A 304 -16.34 -22.97 -15.82
C ALA A 304 -16.41 -23.60 -14.41
N GLU A 305 -15.64 -24.64 -14.18
CA GLU A 305 -15.56 -25.35 -12.91
C GLU A 305 -14.91 -24.46 -11.83
N GLY A 306 -13.84 -23.73 -12.20
CA GLY A 306 -13.22 -22.74 -11.33
C GLY A 306 -14.19 -21.62 -10.94
N ALA A 307 -14.95 -21.09 -11.90
CA ALA A 307 -15.96 -20.05 -11.67
C ALA A 307 -17.12 -20.55 -10.78
N LEU A 308 -17.55 -21.79 -10.94
CA LEU A 308 -18.54 -22.39 -10.08
C LEU A 308 -18.03 -22.54 -8.63
N LEU A 309 -16.79 -22.99 -8.46
CA LEU A 309 -16.20 -23.20 -7.14
C LEU A 309 -16.03 -21.87 -6.39
N ILE A 310 -15.58 -20.81 -7.08
CA ILE A 310 -15.46 -19.47 -6.46
C ILE A 310 -16.83 -18.87 -6.12
N ALA A 311 -17.88 -19.18 -6.88
CA ALA A 311 -19.24 -18.74 -6.58
C ALA A 311 -19.84 -19.43 -5.34
N LEU A 312 -19.53 -20.73 -5.14
CA LEU A 312 -20.05 -21.53 -4.04
C LEU A 312 -19.27 -21.35 -2.73
N THR A 313 -17.96 -21.15 -2.78
CA THR A 313 -17.12 -21.04 -1.58
C THR A 313 -17.56 -19.91 -0.63
N PRO A 314 -17.92 -18.69 -1.10
CA PRO A 314 -18.42 -17.62 -0.23
C PRO A 314 -19.70 -17.96 0.52
N LEU A 315 -20.55 -18.83 -0.01
CA LEU A 315 -21.81 -19.25 0.66
C LEU A 315 -21.56 -19.91 2.03
N VAL A 316 -20.39 -20.47 2.22
CA VAL A 316 -19.95 -21.07 3.50
C VAL A 316 -19.02 -20.13 4.27
N THR A 317 -18.04 -19.54 3.58
CA THR A 317 -17.00 -18.77 4.26
C THR A 317 -17.49 -17.42 4.77
N VAL A 318 -18.36 -16.73 4.03
CA VAL A 318 -18.90 -15.42 4.43
C VAL A 318 -19.78 -15.53 5.70
N PRO A 319 -20.81 -16.41 5.76
CA PRO A 319 -21.58 -16.59 6.98
C PRO A 319 -20.71 -17.02 8.18
N THR A 320 -19.70 -17.86 7.94
CA THR A 320 -18.77 -18.28 8.99
C THR A 320 -17.93 -17.13 9.52
N ALA A 321 -17.46 -16.23 8.65
CA ALA A 321 -16.72 -15.03 9.02
C ALA A 321 -17.59 -14.05 9.81
N LEU A 322 -18.82 -13.78 9.32
CA LEU A 322 -19.78 -12.91 9.99
C LEU A 322 -20.22 -13.47 11.35
N PHE A 323 -20.49 -14.78 11.43
CA PHE A 323 -20.77 -15.47 12.68
C PHE A 323 -19.63 -15.29 13.68
N SER A 324 -18.39 -15.53 13.23
CA SER A 324 -17.21 -15.38 14.08
C SER A 324 -17.06 -13.95 14.61
N ALA A 325 -17.30 -12.97 13.75
CA ALA A 325 -17.26 -11.56 14.14
C ALA A 325 -18.42 -11.19 15.07
N GLY A 326 -19.63 -11.71 14.84
CA GLY A 326 -20.80 -11.53 15.72
C GLY A 326 -20.56 -12.05 17.13
N VAL A 327 -20.01 -13.27 17.26
CA VAL A 327 -19.64 -13.83 18.57
C VAL A 327 -18.59 -12.97 19.27
N ARG A 328 -17.57 -12.52 18.55
CA ARG A 328 -16.54 -11.64 19.12
C ARG A 328 -17.10 -10.26 19.51
N CYS A 329 -18.03 -9.74 18.70
CA CYS A 329 -18.74 -8.50 19.00
C CYS A 329 -19.57 -8.62 20.30
N TYR A 330 -20.29 -9.75 20.46
CA TYR A 330 -21.05 -10.06 21.67
C TYR A 330 -20.13 -10.19 22.91
N GLN A 331 -18.93 -10.73 22.74
CA GLN A 331 -17.89 -10.80 23.76
C GLN A 331 -17.22 -9.44 24.09
N GLY A 332 -17.68 -8.34 23.48
CA GLY A 332 -17.16 -6.99 23.73
C GLY A 332 -15.90 -6.63 22.95
N PHE A 333 -15.46 -7.46 22.00
CA PHE A 333 -14.26 -7.20 21.22
C PHE A 333 -14.53 -6.12 20.17
N PHE A 334 -14.10 -4.88 20.44
CA PHE A 334 -14.39 -3.71 19.59
C PHE A 334 -13.92 -3.85 18.12
N PRO A 335 -12.74 -4.41 17.79
CA PRO A 335 -12.34 -4.60 16.41
C PRO A 335 -13.32 -5.43 15.58
N ALA A 336 -14.08 -6.33 16.20
CA ALA A 336 -15.11 -7.11 15.51
C ALA A 336 -16.29 -6.26 15.04
N ARG A 337 -16.59 -5.14 15.70
CA ARG A 337 -17.64 -4.18 15.25
C ARG A 337 -17.20 -3.48 13.96
N LEU A 338 -15.95 -3.02 13.91
CA LEU A 338 -15.40 -2.39 12.71
C LEU A 338 -15.32 -3.40 11.56
N TYR A 339 -14.97 -4.65 11.87
CA TYR A 339 -14.97 -5.75 10.89
C TYR A 339 -16.37 -5.99 10.31
N LEU A 340 -17.40 -6.07 11.15
CA LEU A 340 -18.78 -6.26 10.70
C LEU A 340 -19.28 -5.12 9.82
N LEU A 341 -18.93 -3.87 10.17
CA LEU A 341 -19.29 -2.70 9.37
C LEU A 341 -18.60 -2.70 8.01
N GLY A 342 -17.27 -2.91 7.99
CA GLY A 342 -16.50 -2.91 6.76
C GLY A 342 -16.89 -4.06 5.84
N TYR A 343 -16.88 -5.28 6.37
CA TYR A 343 -17.22 -6.46 5.59
C TYR A 343 -18.70 -6.47 5.17
N GLY A 344 -19.60 -5.94 6.02
CA GLY A 344 -21.01 -5.75 5.69
C GLY A 344 -21.24 -4.79 4.53
N ALA A 345 -20.46 -3.71 4.46
CA ALA A 345 -20.53 -2.76 3.34
C ALA A 345 -20.10 -3.41 2.03
N VAL A 346 -18.99 -4.17 2.03
CA VAL A 346 -18.52 -4.91 0.85
C VAL A 346 -19.51 -5.99 0.44
N LEU A 347 -20.09 -6.71 1.39
CA LEU A 347 -21.10 -7.72 1.10
C LEU A 347 -22.35 -7.08 0.49
N GLY A 348 -22.85 -5.97 1.06
CA GLY A 348 -23.98 -5.23 0.52
C GLY A 348 -23.74 -4.76 -0.91
N SER A 349 -22.57 -4.17 -1.18
CA SER A 349 -22.20 -3.76 -2.53
C SER A 349 -22.03 -4.94 -3.50
N THR A 350 -21.56 -6.09 -3.01
CA THR A 350 -21.46 -7.32 -3.82
C THR A 350 -22.84 -7.86 -4.19
N VAL A 351 -23.81 -7.80 -3.27
CA VAL A 351 -25.20 -8.17 -3.58
C VAL A 351 -25.78 -7.28 -4.68
N VAL A 352 -25.57 -5.95 -4.59
CA VAL A 352 -25.97 -5.02 -5.65
C VAL A 352 -25.28 -5.35 -6.98
N LEU A 353 -24.00 -5.67 -6.95
CA LEU A 353 -23.26 -6.09 -8.15
C LEU A 353 -23.84 -7.36 -8.78
N VAL A 354 -24.21 -8.36 -7.96
CA VAL A 354 -24.84 -9.59 -8.44
C VAL A 354 -26.24 -9.31 -8.99
N MET A 355 -27.05 -8.49 -8.33
CA MET A 355 -28.37 -8.08 -8.82
C MET A 355 -28.29 -7.34 -10.16
N ARG A 356 -27.29 -6.48 -10.31
CA ARG A 356 -26.99 -5.80 -11.57
C ARG A 356 -26.57 -6.81 -12.66
N ALA A 357 -25.68 -7.76 -12.34
CA ALA A 357 -25.27 -8.81 -13.27
C ALA A 357 -26.44 -9.72 -13.68
N ALA A 358 -27.43 -9.89 -12.79
CA ALA A 358 -28.66 -10.62 -13.08
C ALA A 358 -29.72 -9.79 -13.87
N GLY A 359 -29.42 -8.50 -14.16
CA GLY A 359 -30.37 -7.61 -14.83
C GLY A 359 -31.55 -7.16 -13.95
N LEU A 360 -31.47 -7.29 -12.63
CA LEU A 360 -32.49 -6.86 -11.67
C LEU A 360 -32.37 -5.38 -11.28
N ILE A 361 -31.22 -4.80 -11.50
CA ILE A 361 -30.91 -3.38 -11.27
C ILE A 361 -30.26 -2.84 -12.53
N GLU A 362 -30.71 -1.69 -12.99
CA GLU A 362 -30.11 -1.02 -14.14
C GLU A 362 -28.68 -0.56 -13.85
N PRO A 363 -27.79 -0.67 -14.82
CA PRO A 363 -26.42 -0.18 -14.69
C PRO A 363 -26.42 1.35 -14.69
N ASP A 364 -26.15 1.96 -13.56
CA ASP A 364 -25.89 3.39 -13.42
C ASP A 364 -24.48 3.68 -12.91
N ASN A 365 -24.09 4.95 -12.95
CA ASN A 365 -22.77 5.36 -12.51
C ASN A 365 -22.55 5.13 -11.01
N PHE A 366 -23.57 5.29 -10.19
CA PHE A 366 -23.47 5.09 -8.74
C PHE A 366 -23.19 3.63 -8.40
N THR A 367 -23.94 2.70 -9.00
CA THR A 367 -23.73 1.27 -8.77
C THR A 367 -22.39 0.77 -9.27
N ALA A 368 -21.76 1.44 -10.27
CA ALA A 368 -20.42 1.10 -10.75
C ALA A 368 -19.33 1.39 -9.69
N TYR A 369 -19.51 2.46 -8.90
CA TYR A 369 -18.56 2.84 -7.85
C TYR A 369 -18.81 2.15 -6.52
N LEU A 370 -19.98 1.55 -6.32
CA LEU A 370 -20.42 1.07 -5.00
C LEU A 370 -19.45 0.03 -4.42
N PHE A 371 -19.02 -0.95 -5.23
CA PHE A 371 -18.06 -1.96 -4.79
C PHE A 371 -16.68 -1.35 -4.51
N PRO A 372 -16.02 -0.60 -5.42
CA PRO A 372 -14.75 0.06 -5.13
C PRO A 372 -14.78 0.98 -3.91
N LEU A 373 -15.85 1.75 -3.71
CA LEU A 373 -16.03 2.63 -2.55
C LEU A 373 -16.21 1.84 -1.25
N SER A 374 -16.96 0.74 -1.29
CA SER A 374 -17.13 -0.12 -0.12
C SER A 374 -15.80 -0.79 0.30
N VAL A 375 -14.98 -1.20 -0.67
CA VAL A 375 -13.64 -1.72 -0.41
C VAL A 375 -12.74 -0.64 0.20
N ALA A 376 -12.81 0.58 -0.30
CA ALA A 376 -12.05 1.70 0.27
C ALA A 376 -12.48 1.99 1.72
N ALA A 377 -13.80 2.00 1.99
CA ALA A 377 -14.34 2.16 3.34
C ALA A 377 -13.94 0.98 4.26
N GLU A 378 -14.03 -0.26 3.77
CA GLU A 378 -13.56 -1.46 4.46
C GLU A 378 -12.09 -1.33 4.84
N THR A 379 -11.25 -0.90 3.89
CA THR A 379 -9.81 -0.73 4.10
C THR A 379 -9.51 0.27 5.22
N ILE A 380 -10.26 1.38 5.29
CA ILE A 380 -10.18 2.34 6.40
C ILE A 380 -10.58 1.69 7.72
N LEU A 381 -11.75 1.05 7.76
CA LEU A 381 -12.27 0.43 8.98
C LEU A 381 -11.36 -0.67 9.52
N PHE A 382 -10.78 -1.48 8.62
CA PHE A 382 -9.85 -2.53 9.02
C PHE A 382 -8.50 -1.97 9.49
N SER A 383 -8.04 -0.87 8.92
CA SER A 383 -6.86 -0.15 9.43
C SER A 383 -7.10 0.33 10.87
N PHE A 384 -8.27 0.90 11.17
CA PHE A 384 -8.65 1.26 12.53
C PHE A 384 -8.81 0.04 13.46
N ALA A 385 -9.42 -1.05 12.97
CA ALA A 385 -9.55 -2.28 13.74
C ALA A 385 -8.19 -2.85 14.15
N LEU A 386 -7.23 -2.83 13.23
CA LEU A 386 -5.85 -3.25 13.48
C LEU A 386 -5.12 -2.30 14.44
N ALA A 387 -5.27 -0.99 14.29
CA ALA A 387 -4.69 -0.01 15.20
C ALA A 387 -5.22 -0.19 16.64
N TYR A 388 -6.53 -0.39 16.79
CA TYR A 388 -7.15 -0.67 18.08
C TYR A 388 -6.67 -2.00 18.68
N ARG A 389 -6.51 -3.05 17.85
CA ARG A 389 -5.93 -4.33 18.27
C ARG A 389 -4.53 -4.16 18.86
N ILE A 390 -3.69 -3.33 18.23
CA ILE A 390 -2.35 -3.03 18.79
C ILE A 390 -2.46 -2.36 20.15
N GLN A 391 -3.41 -1.43 20.30
CA GLN A 391 -3.62 -0.77 21.59
C GLN A 391 -4.02 -1.78 22.69
N ILE A 392 -4.93 -2.71 22.36
CA ILE A 392 -5.28 -3.82 23.29
C ILE A 392 -4.05 -4.64 23.63
N LEU A 393 -3.28 -5.08 22.62
CA LEU A 393 -2.08 -5.89 22.85
C LEU A 393 -1.03 -5.16 23.68
N LYS A 394 -0.87 -3.85 23.50
CA LYS A 394 0.01 -3.03 24.33
C LYS A 394 -0.49 -2.95 25.77
N GLN A 395 -1.81 -2.80 25.97
CA GLN A 395 -2.43 -2.79 27.29
C GLN A 395 -2.29 -4.14 27.98
N GLU A 396 -2.64 -5.23 27.31
CA GLU A 396 -2.48 -6.61 27.84
C GLU A 396 -1.02 -6.89 28.23
N LYS A 397 -0.07 -6.49 27.37
CA LYS A 397 1.36 -6.62 27.69
C LYS A 397 1.77 -5.77 28.89
N ALA A 398 1.28 -4.54 28.97
CA ALA A 398 1.56 -3.67 30.11
C ALA A 398 0.92 -4.20 31.40
N GLU A 399 -0.29 -4.75 31.32
CA GLU A 399 -0.96 -5.40 32.45
C GLU A 399 -0.24 -6.67 32.87
N ALA A 400 0.18 -7.52 31.92
CA ALA A 400 0.98 -8.71 32.21
C ALA A 400 2.32 -8.36 32.89
N ILE A 401 2.98 -7.29 32.44
CA ILE A 401 4.20 -6.79 33.11
C ILE A 401 3.88 -6.31 34.53
N ARG A 402 2.79 -5.51 34.68
CA ARG A 402 2.36 -5.05 36.02
C ARG A 402 1.97 -6.21 36.93
N GLN A 403 1.31 -7.22 36.40
CA GLN A 403 0.93 -8.41 37.13
C GLN A 403 2.17 -9.22 37.55
N ALA A 404 3.13 -9.41 36.61
CA ALA A 404 4.40 -10.05 36.91
C ALA A 404 5.20 -9.27 37.99
N ASP A 405 5.17 -7.93 37.91
CA ASP A 405 5.78 -7.08 38.93
C ASP A 405 5.05 -7.17 40.30
N ARG A 406 3.69 -7.24 40.26
CA ARG A 406 2.89 -7.47 41.49
C ARG A 406 3.14 -8.85 42.08
N GLU A 407 3.19 -9.90 41.29
CA GLU A 407 3.53 -11.25 41.74
C GLU A 407 4.97 -11.30 42.29
N LYS A 408 5.91 -10.61 41.63
CA LYS A 408 7.28 -10.45 42.12
C LYS A 408 7.32 -9.71 43.46
N THR A 409 6.54 -8.61 43.55
CA THR A 409 6.42 -7.83 44.79
C THR A 409 5.72 -8.64 45.89
N ALA A 410 4.65 -9.39 45.55
CA ALA A 410 3.96 -10.26 46.52
C ALA A 410 4.85 -11.41 46.99
N ARG A 411 5.67 -12.01 46.11
CA ARG A 411 6.68 -13.01 46.52
C ARG A 411 7.77 -12.39 47.38
N LEU A 412 8.17 -11.14 47.09
CA LEU A 412 9.13 -10.40 47.89
C LEU A 412 8.55 -10.04 49.27
N THR A 413 7.26 -9.63 49.35
CA THR A 413 6.59 -9.36 50.64
C THR A 413 6.32 -10.63 51.41
N LEU A 414 5.99 -11.75 50.76
CA LEU A 414 5.86 -13.05 51.45
C LEU A 414 7.23 -13.54 51.98
N ALA A 415 8.27 -13.37 51.16
CA ALA A 415 9.64 -13.66 51.59
C ALA A 415 10.10 -12.73 52.74
N GLN A 416 9.66 -11.45 52.73
CA GLN A 416 9.89 -10.52 53.83
C GLN A 416 9.06 -10.86 55.07
N ALA A 417 7.78 -11.28 54.95
CA ALA A 417 6.95 -11.72 56.05
C ALA A 417 7.50 -13.00 56.71
N ASN A 418 8.05 -13.94 55.92
CA ASN A 418 8.77 -15.09 56.45
C ASN A 418 10.14 -14.72 57.04
N ALA A 419 10.68 -13.56 56.68
CA ALA A 419 11.90 -13.03 57.26
C ALA A 419 11.65 -12.16 58.50
N ASP A 420 10.37 -11.76 58.77
CA ASP A 420 9.99 -11.06 60.01
C ASP A 420 10.10 -11.96 61.24
N GLU A 421 10.08 -13.27 61.11
CA GLU A 421 10.56 -14.19 62.16
C GLU A 421 12.07 -14.04 62.47
N LEU A 422 12.78 -13.43 61.50
CA LEU A 422 14.20 -13.08 61.67
C LEU A 422 14.42 -11.64 62.17
N HIS A 423 13.40 -11.00 62.79
CA HIS A 423 13.42 -9.58 63.18
C HIS A 423 14.53 -9.18 64.22
N ARG A 424 15.26 -10.13 64.76
CA ARG A 424 16.45 -9.78 65.59
C ARG A 424 17.69 -9.40 64.76
N ALA A 425 17.64 -9.60 63.40
CA ALA A 425 18.73 -9.19 62.54
C ALA A 425 18.46 -7.82 61.82
N VAL A 426 17.29 -7.22 62.07
CA VAL A 426 16.80 -6.05 61.33
C VAL A 426 17.58 -4.76 61.63
N ALA A 427 18.12 -4.59 62.85
CA ALA A 427 18.90 -3.39 63.17
C ALA A 427 20.21 -3.28 62.36
N GLN A 428 20.79 -4.41 61.98
CA GLN A 428 21.99 -4.44 61.17
C GLN A 428 21.66 -4.22 59.66
N ARG A 429 20.48 -4.70 59.22
CA ARG A 429 20.06 -4.57 57.83
C ARG A 429 19.41 -3.22 57.44
N THR A 430 18.92 -2.44 58.45
CA THR A 430 18.39 -1.10 58.18
C THR A 430 19.51 -0.14 57.72
N ALA A 431 20.71 -0.32 58.29
CA ALA A 431 21.89 0.41 57.84
C ALA A 431 22.34 -0.01 56.40
N GLU A 432 22.25 -1.33 56.13
CA GLU A 432 22.50 -1.85 54.78
C GLU A 432 21.46 -1.37 53.75
N LEU A 433 20.19 -1.28 54.17
CA LEU A 433 19.11 -0.77 53.28
C LEU A 433 19.29 0.74 53.00
N ALA A 434 19.72 1.53 53.97
CA ALA A 434 20.00 2.94 53.79
C ALA A 434 21.19 3.16 52.81
N ALA A 435 22.25 2.34 52.96
CA ALA A 435 23.40 2.39 52.04
C ALA A 435 23.04 1.91 50.62
N THR A 436 22.13 0.92 50.51
CA THR A 436 21.67 0.40 49.22
C THR A 436 20.76 1.40 48.51
N ASN A 437 19.88 2.11 49.24
CA ASN A 437 19.03 3.16 48.69
C ASN A 437 19.87 4.38 48.24
N GLN A 438 20.94 4.70 48.96
CA GLN A 438 21.85 5.75 48.54
C GLN A 438 22.60 5.37 47.26
N ARG A 439 23.02 4.09 47.14
CA ARG A 439 23.63 3.56 45.93
C ARG A 439 22.64 3.48 44.75
N LEU A 440 21.36 3.15 45.01
CA LEU A 440 20.31 3.13 43.97
C LEU A 440 20.00 4.53 43.45
N ARG A 441 19.89 5.53 44.35
CA ARG A 441 19.72 6.92 43.94
C ARG A 441 20.91 7.42 43.11
N GLN A 442 22.10 7.02 43.48
CA GLN A 442 23.29 7.35 42.73
C GLN A 442 23.30 6.66 41.35
N ARG A 443 22.92 5.38 41.31
CA ARG A 443 22.76 4.64 40.04
C ARG A 443 21.62 5.16 39.17
N GLU A 444 20.53 5.60 39.78
CA GLU A 444 19.42 6.20 39.03
C GLU A 444 19.84 7.51 38.33
N LEU A 445 20.62 8.33 39.04
CA LEU A 445 21.27 9.51 38.45
C LEU A 445 22.30 9.13 37.38
N GLU A 446 23.07 8.05 37.63
CA GLU A 446 24.02 7.51 36.68
C GLU A 446 23.32 6.95 35.42
N LEU A 447 22.17 6.26 35.59
CA LEU A 447 21.36 5.74 34.48
C LEU A 447 20.70 6.87 33.68
N GLN A 448 20.21 7.93 34.32
CA GLN A 448 19.72 9.13 33.64
C GLN A 448 20.84 9.82 32.87
N HIS A 449 22.03 9.94 33.49
CA HIS A 449 23.19 10.51 32.83
C HIS A 449 23.63 9.63 31.65
N ALA A 450 23.67 8.30 31.87
CA ALA A 450 24.02 7.34 30.83
C ALA A 450 22.99 7.28 29.67
N ALA A 451 21.73 7.59 29.92
CA ALA A 451 20.68 7.62 28.90
C ALA A 451 20.86 8.78 27.89
N PHE A 452 21.49 9.88 28.36
CA PHE A 452 21.64 11.11 27.56
C PHE A 452 23.10 11.54 27.32
N HIS A 453 24.07 10.89 27.98
CA HIS A 453 25.48 11.19 27.85
C HIS A 453 26.28 9.99 27.39
N ASP A 454 27.37 10.24 26.73
CA ASP A 454 28.36 9.25 26.35
C ASP A 454 29.29 8.97 27.54
N PRO A 455 29.45 7.68 27.96
CA PRO A 455 30.18 7.37 29.17
C PRO A 455 31.70 7.61 29.10
N LEU A 456 32.27 7.66 27.89
CA LEU A 456 33.70 7.90 27.72
C LEU A 456 34.05 9.40 27.79
N THR A 457 33.20 10.21 27.16
CA THR A 457 33.49 11.65 26.95
C THR A 457 32.65 12.58 27.81
N GLU A 458 31.63 12.04 28.48
CA GLU A 458 30.64 12.80 29.26
C GLU A 458 29.86 13.86 28.46
N LEU A 459 29.99 13.82 27.15
CA LEU A 459 29.18 14.65 26.26
C LEU A 459 27.76 14.08 26.14
N PRO A 460 26.75 14.93 25.85
CA PRO A 460 25.46 14.46 25.36
C PRO A 460 25.61 13.42 24.26
N ASN A 461 24.77 12.40 24.32
CA ASN A 461 24.77 11.34 23.32
C ASN A 461 23.81 11.67 22.15
N ARG A 462 23.71 10.76 21.20
CA ARG A 462 22.83 10.89 20.02
C ARG A 462 21.38 11.16 20.40
N ARG A 463 20.87 10.50 21.45
CA ARG A 463 19.47 10.64 21.89
C ARG A 463 19.16 12.07 22.35
N TYR A 464 20.05 12.62 23.16
CA TYR A 464 19.94 14.01 23.60
C TYR A 464 20.01 14.98 22.40
N LEU A 465 20.92 14.74 21.47
CA LEU A 465 21.03 15.59 20.29
C LEU A 465 19.73 15.64 19.48
N VAL A 466 19.10 14.49 19.26
CA VAL A 466 17.82 14.42 18.52
C VAL A 466 16.76 15.29 19.20
N GLU A 467 16.53 15.05 20.50
CA GLU A 467 15.50 15.75 21.28
C GLU A 467 15.78 17.26 21.34
N ARG A 468 17.04 17.62 21.52
CA ARG A 468 17.48 19.02 21.56
C ARG A 468 17.34 19.69 20.20
N THR A 469 17.67 18.96 19.13
CA THR A 469 17.55 19.51 17.77
C THR A 469 16.09 19.71 17.38
N GLU A 470 15.20 18.77 17.68
CA GLU A 470 13.75 18.94 17.42
C GLU A 470 13.17 20.14 18.15
N THR A 471 13.57 20.32 19.43
CA THR A 471 13.18 21.49 20.21
C THR A 471 13.72 22.78 19.62
N ALA A 472 14.97 22.77 19.17
CA ALA A 472 15.62 23.92 18.56
C ALA A 472 14.98 24.29 17.21
N LEU A 473 14.66 23.28 16.39
CA LEU A 473 13.97 23.49 15.10
C LEU A 473 12.56 24.09 15.30
N ALA A 474 11.80 23.55 16.26
CA ALA A 474 10.47 24.08 16.60
C ALA A 474 10.54 25.51 17.19
N HIS A 475 11.61 25.86 17.88
CA HIS A 475 11.85 27.23 18.34
C HIS A 475 12.20 28.15 17.17
N ALA A 476 13.12 27.72 16.32
CA ALA A 476 13.59 28.47 15.17
C ALA A 476 12.46 28.73 14.14
N GLU A 477 11.60 27.75 13.92
CA GLU A 477 10.41 27.90 13.06
C GLU A 477 9.47 29.02 13.55
N ARG A 478 9.27 29.11 14.87
CA ARG A 478 8.36 30.12 15.46
C ARG A 478 8.94 31.54 15.50
N HIS A 479 10.27 31.65 15.58
CA HIS A 479 10.94 32.96 15.80
C HIS A 479 11.70 33.42 14.54
N GLY A 480 11.71 32.66 13.46
CA GLY A 480 12.44 32.97 12.24
C GLY A 480 13.96 32.85 12.37
N GLU A 481 14.42 32.10 13.38
CA GLU A 481 15.83 31.87 13.66
C GLU A 481 16.41 30.77 12.78
N SER A 482 17.72 30.65 12.77
CA SER A 482 18.43 29.58 12.08
C SER A 482 19.06 28.59 13.07
N VAL A 483 19.21 27.34 12.60
CA VAL A 483 19.91 26.28 13.34
C VAL A 483 20.96 25.68 12.45
N ALA A 484 22.15 25.51 12.97
CA ALA A 484 23.22 24.78 12.27
C ALA A 484 23.54 23.49 12.99
N LEU A 485 23.60 22.39 12.25
CA LEU A 485 24.11 21.11 12.70
C LEU A 485 25.45 20.85 12.03
N LEU A 486 26.49 20.70 12.85
CA LEU A 486 27.81 20.27 12.43
C LEU A 486 27.99 18.79 12.79
N LEU A 487 28.28 17.96 11.83
CA LEU A 487 28.77 16.59 12.07
C LEU A 487 30.27 16.57 11.92
N ILE A 488 30.93 16.02 12.90
CA ILE A 488 32.40 16.02 13.04
C ILE A 488 32.87 14.58 13.15
N ASP A 489 33.88 14.21 12.38
CA ASP A 489 34.48 12.89 12.38
C ASP A 489 36.01 13.00 12.44
N LEU A 490 36.61 12.16 13.26
CA LEU A 490 38.06 12.16 13.45
C LEU A 490 38.74 11.39 12.33
N ASP A 491 39.53 12.13 11.54
CA ASP A 491 40.24 11.53 10.42
C ASP A 491 41.33 10.55 10.89
N HIS A 492 41.33 9.39 10.28
CA HIS A 492 42.34 8.36 10.57
C HIS A 492 42.44 7.93 12.04
N PHE A 493 41.31 7.99 12.77
CA PHE A 493 41.29 7.59 14.18
C PHE A 493 41.60 6.11 14.39
N LYS A 494 41.14 5.23 13.48
CA LYS A 494 41.44 3.79 13.55
C LYS A 494 42.93 3.48 13.57
N PRO A 495 43.80 4.04 12.70
CA PRO A 495 45.25 3.89 12.81
C PRO A 495 45.87 4.26 14.16
N ILE A 496 45.29 5.23 14.90
CA ILE A 496 45.72 5.58 16.25
C ILE A 496 45.48 4.41 17.20
N ASN A 497 44.25 3.85 17.15
CA ASN A 497 43.91 2.66 17.94
C ASN A 497 44.79 1.45 17.58
N ASP A 498 44.97 1.21 16.29
CA ASP A 498 45.74 0.04 15.80
C ASP A 498 47.22 0.12 16.18
N ARG A 499 47.80 1.34 16.25
CA ARG A 499 49.22 1.55 16.56
C ARG A 499 49.53 1.73 18.05
N PHE A 500 48.64 2.45 18.78
CA PHE A 500 48.91 2.87 20.16
C PHE A 500 47.97 2.25 21.20
N GLY A 501 47.04 1.40 20.73
CA GLY A 501 46.03 0.76 21.55
C GLY A 501 44.78 1.61 21.79
N HIS A 502 43.73 0.96 22.27
CA HIS A 502 42.45 1.61 22.55
C HIS A 502 42.55 2.70 23.63
N ASP A 503 43.42 2.55 24.61
CA ASP A 503 43.61 3.55 25.67
C ASP A 503 44.10 4.90 25.09
N ALA A 504 44.94 4.87 24.08
CA ALA A 504 45.39 6.08 23.40
C ALA A 504 44.25 6.72 22.58
N GLY A 505 43.39 5.89 21.96
CA GLY A 505 42.18 6.35 21.27
C GLY A 505 41.17 6.96 22.23
N ASP A 506 40.92 6.33 23.37
CA ASP A 506 40.02 6.83 24.39
C ASP A 506 40.48 8.17 24.95
N LEU A 507 41.78 8.31 25.25
CA LEU A 507 42.35 9.59 25.64
C LEU A 507 42.17 10.67 24.56
N MET A 508 42.35 10.29 23.31
CA MET A 508 42.14 11.19 22.17
C MET A 508 40.67 11.66 22.11
N LEU A 509 39.69 10.74 22.23
CA LEU A 509 38.28 11.06 22.24
C LEU A 509 37.88 11.99 23.41
N GLN A 510 38.43 11.74 24.60
CA GLN A 510 38.23 12.59 25.77
C GLN A 510 38.83 14.00 25.57
N MET A 511 40.01 14.08 24.99
CA MET A 511 40.64 15.38 24.69
C MET A 511 39.91 16.15 23.61
N VAL A 512 39.39 15.44 22.58
CA VAL A 512 38.51 16.03 21.55
C VAL A 512 37.24 16.55 22.20
N ALA A 513 36.58 15.76 23.02
CA ALA A 513 35.36 16.16 23.74
C ALA A 513 35.59 17.39 24.61
N LYS A 514 36.71 17.44 25.33
CA LYS A 514 37.08 18.59 26.17
C LYS A 514 37.29 19.84 25.31
N ARG A 515 38.06 19.75 24.23
CA ARG A 515 38.31 20.88 23.32
C ARG A 515 37.01 21.34 22.64
N LEU A 516 36.15 20.43 22.23
CA LEU A 516 34.82 20.78 21.68
C LEU A 516 34.00 21.58 22.70
N ARG A 517 33.93 21.12 23.96
CA ARG A 517 33.18 21.79 25.04
C ARG A 517 33.74 23.18 25.36
N GLU A 518 35.06 23.36 25.34
CA GLU A 518 35.72 24.65 25.63
C GLU A 518 35.52 25.69 24.51
N HIS A 519 35.30 25.22 23.27
CA HIS A 519 35.20 26.11 22.10
C HIS A 519 33.75 26.33 21.61
N VAL A 520 32.78 25.70 22.26
CA VAL A 520 31.34 25.85 21.96
C VAL A 520 30.69 26.61 23.12
N ARG A 521 29.76 27.52 22.81
CA ARG A 521 29.08 28.39 23.80
C ARG A 521 28.12 27.59 24.67
N SER A 522 27.77 28.10 25.84
CA SER A 522 26.81 27.46 26.77
C SER A 522 25.39 27.32 26.19
N GLY A 523 25.01 28.10 25.19
CA GLY A 523 23.73 28.01 24.48
C GLY A 523 23.66 26.95 23.40
N ASP A 524 24.82 26.52 22.91
CA ASP A 524 24.95 25.48 21.88
C ASP A 524 25.09 24.10 22.56
N SER A 525 24.89 23.04 21.79
CA SER A 525 24.97 21.70 22.30
C SER A 525 26.06 20.90 21.57
N VAL A 526 26.92 20.24 22.34
CA VAL A 526 27.92 19.29 21.82
C VAL A 526 27.49 17.89 22.19
N ALA A 527 27.55 16.96 21.26
CA ALA A 527 27.20 15.56 21.50
C ALA A 527 28.22 14.61 20.83
N ARG A 528 28.41 13.43 21.40
CA ARG A 528 29.07 12.31 20.72
C ARG A 528 28.01 11.34 20.21
N LEU A 529 28.07 11.04 18.91
CA LEU A 529 27.08 10.18 18.25
C LEU A 529 27.43 8.70 18.36
N GLY A 530 28.72 8.40 18.52
CA GLY A 530 29.28 7.08 18.68
C GLY A 530 30.64 6.97 17.94
N GLY A 531 31.49 6.02 18.34
CA GLY A 531 32.82 5.87 17.74
C GLY A 531 33.64 7.15 17.78
N ASP A 532 34.06 7.63 16.63
CA ASP A 532 34.81 8.85 16.38
C ASP A 532 33.96 10.03 15.87
N GLU A 533 32.63 9.90 15.94
CA GLU A 533 31.69 10.92 15.46
C GLU A 533 31.19 11.81 16.60
N PHE A 534 31.22 13.12 16.36
CA PHE A 534 30.69 14.16 17.24
C PHE A 534 29.73 15.05 16.47
N ALA A 535 28.90 15.77 17.20
CA ALA A 535 28.01 16.77 16.63
C ALA A 535 27.99 18.04 17.48
N VAL A 536 27.82 19.17 16.83
CA VAL A 536 27.56 20.47 17.45
C VAL A 536 26.27 21.03 16.87
N LEU A 537 25.35 21.42 17.76
CA LEU A 537 24.13 22.12 17.42
C LEU A 537 24.25 23.57 17.84
N ILE A 538 24.09 24.47 16.90
CA ILE A 538 24.18 25.92 17.09
C ILE A 538 22.83 26.52 16.76
N CYS A 539 22.34 27.39 17.65
CA CYS A 539 21.02 28.02 17.51
C CYS A 539 21.15 29.55 17.50
N GLY A 540 20.28 30.24 16.75
CA GLY A 540 20.13 31.68 16.74
C GLY A 540 20.27 32.33 15.36
N ASP A 541 20.03 33.64 15.25
CA ASP A 541 19.90 34.35 13.99
C ASP A 541 21.13 34.27 13.05
N GLU A 542 22.32 34.10 13.61
CA GLU A 542 23.58 34.01 12.88
C GLU A 542 24.21 32.62 12.94
N ALA A 543 23.38 31.56 13.04
CA ALA A 543 23.88 30.17 13.21
C ALA A 543 24.85 29.77 12.09
N GLU A 544 24.65 30.20 10.86
CA GLU A 544 25.56 29.92 9.74
C GLU A 544 26.95 30.53 9.95
N ARG A 545 27.03 31.83 10.28
CA ARG A 545 28.30 32.49 10.54
C ARG A 545 29.03 31.85 11.72
N HIS A 546 28.31 31.63 12.81
CA HIS A 546 28.86 30.95 13.98
C HIS A 546 29.32 29.51 13.67
N ALA A 547 28.59 28.76 12.85
CA ALA A 547 28.97 27.42 12.44
C ALA A 547 30.30 27.42 11.68
N ARG A 548 30.48 28.37 10.76
CA ARG A 548 31.75 28.53 10.01
C ARG A 548 32.90 28.94 10.91
N GLU A 549 32.68 29.91 11.82
CA GLU A 549 33.69 30.34 12.79
C GLU A 549 34.08 29.20 13.75
N ILE A 550 33.10 28.45 14.25
CA ILE A 550 33.33 27.30 15.13
C ILE A 550 34.05 26.20 14.34
N ALA A 551 33.61 25.87 13.11
CA ALA A 551 34.26 24.87 12.29
C ALA A 551 35.73 25.21 12.02
N ALA A 552 36.06 26.45 11.63
CA ALA A 552 37.41 26.91 11.40
C ALA A 552 38.27 26.84 12.67
N ARG A 553 37.74 27.26 13.81
CA ARG A 553 38.39 27.18 15.12
C ARG A 553 38.64 25.74 15.56
N LEU A 554 37.66 24.86 15.41
CA LEU A 554 37.77 23.45 15.78
C LEU A 554 38.83 22.74 14.91
N LEU A 555 38.90 23.05 13.62
CA LEU A 555 39.93 22.50 12.72
C LEU A 555 41.34 22.86 13.21
N ALA A 556 41.55 24.07 13.70
CA ALA A 556 42.83 24.50 14.22
C ALA A 556 43.17 23.89 15.60
N GLU A 557 42.19 23.92 16.51
CA GLU A 557 42.39 23.47 17.90
C GLU A 557 42.48 21.96 18.04
N LEU A 558 41.69 21.20 17.25
CA LEU A 558 41.73 19.74 17.33
C LEU A 558 42.97 19.13 16.63
N ALA A 559 43.58 19.88 15.73
CA ALA A 559 44.87 19.47 15.12
C ALA A 559 46.07 19.63 16.07
N GLN A 560 45.93 20.28 17.22
CA GLN A 560 47.01 20.39 18.20
C GLN A 560 47.37 19.04 18.79
N PRO A 561 48.66 18.72 18.95
CA PRO A 561 49.09 17.44 19.48
C PRO A 561 48.57 17.16 20.90
N VAL A 562 48.21 15.92 21.14
CA VAL A 562 47.90 15.38 22.46
C VAL A 562 49.10 14.54 22.94
N LEU A 563 49.58 14.74 24.16
CA LEU A 563 50.65 13.97 24.72
C LEU A 563 50.15 12.63 25.25
N TYR A 564 50.71 11.55 24.79
CA TYR A 564 50.49 10.20 25.30
C TYR A 564 51.84 9.57 25.65
N GLY A 565 52.21 9.64 26.94
CA GLY A 565 53.55 9.29 27.40
C GLY A 565 54.61 10.21 26.77
N ALA A 566 55.59 9.66 26.03
CA ALA A 566 56.61 10.40 25.29
C ALA A 566 56.21 10.76 23.86
N GLU A 567 55.09 10.22 23.37
CA GLU A 567 54.64 10.40 21.99
C GLU A 567 53.67 11.59 21.86
N ARG A 568 53.66 12.21 20.69
CA ARG A 568 52.73 13.28 20.33
C ARG A 568 51.72 12.74 19.30
N LEU A 569 50.49 12.53 19.73
CA LEU A 569 49.40 12.08 18.87
C LEU A 569 48.71 13.29 18.24
N THR A 570 48.53 13.26 16.93
CA THR A 570 47.78 14.29 16.20
C THR A 570 46.61 13.61 15.45
N VAL A 571 45.50 14.27 15.49
CA VAL A 571 44.32 13.87 14.71
C VAL A 571 43.79 15.09 13.99
N THR A 572 43.40 14.94 12.75
CA THR A 572 42.61 15.96 12.04
C THR A 572 41.11 15.57 12.08
N ILE A 573 40.29 16.50 11.75
CA ILE A 573 38.83 16.30 11.72
C ILE A 573 38.26 16.72 10.37
N SER A 574 37.22 16.03 9.99
CA SER A 574 36.36 16.44 8.90
C SER A 574 35.04 16.94 9.47
N ILE A 575 34.51 18.05 8.98
CA ILE A 575 33.28 18.68 9.46
C ILE A 575 32.31 18.86 8.31
N GLY A 576 31.09 18.32 8.44
CA GLY A 576 29.97 18.61 7.56
C GLY A 576 28.96 19.50 8.25
N VAL A 577 28.54 20.57 7.61
CA VAL A 577 27.61 21.56 8.16
C VAL A 577 26.31 21.58 7.36
N ALA A 578 25.20 21.51 8.05
CA ALA A 578 23.90 21.76 7.47
C ALA A 578 23.13 22.83 8.24
N LEU A 579 22.29 23.58 7.54
CA LEU A 579 21.58 24.74 8.06
C LEU A 579 20.08 24.57 7.89
N TYR A 580 19.35 24.92 8.92
CA TYR A 580 17.91 25.12 8.88
C TYR A 580 17.61 26.63 8.77
N PRO A 581 16.68 27.07 7.92
CA PRO A 581 15.82 26.26 7.03
C PRO A 581 16.42 25.98 5.65
N GLN A 582 17.64 26.42 5.34
CA GLN A 582 18.23 26.42 3.98
C GLN A 582 18.40 25.02 3.38
N HIS A 583 18.81 24.03 4.17
CA HIS A 583 19.14 22.68 3.68
C HIS A 583 18.14 21.61 4.11
N ALA A 584 17.30 21.91 5.10
CA ALA A 584 16.37 20.93 5.66
C ALA A 584 15.27 21.59 6.49
N GLN A 585 14.15 20.89 6.68
CA GLN A 585 13.02 21.36 7.49
C GLN A 585 12.79 20.54 8.77
N HIS A 586 13.42 19.39 8.93
CA HIS A 586 13.30 18.52 10.10
C HIS A 586 14.64 17.85 10.40
N PHE A 587 14.79 17.32 11.61
CA PHE A 587 16.03 16.69 12.08
C PHE A 587 16.61 15.68 11.09
N ALA A 588 15.80 14.74 10.60
CA ALA A 588 16.28 13.67 9.73
C ALA A 588 16.92 14.19 8.43
N SER A 589 16.31 15.21 7.82
CA SER A 589 16.85 15.85 6.62
C SER A 589 18.06 16.73 6.92
N LEU A 590 18.06 17.42 8.07
CA LEU A 590 19.18 18.24 8.52
C LEU A 590 20.42 17.38 8.79
N TYR A 591 20.20 16.27 9.47
CA TYR A 591 21.26 15.29 9.73
C TYR A 591 21.84 14.73 8.42
N LYS A 592 20.98 14.32 7.50
CA LYS A 592 21.41 13.79 6.19
C LYS A 592 22.20 14.81 5.39
N ALA A 593 21.78 16.06 5.38
CA ALA A 593 22.48 17.14 4.67
C ALA A 593 23.88 17.40 5.27
N ALA A 594 24.01 17.37 6.59
CA ALA A 594 25.30 17.50 7.26
C ALA A 594 26.21 16.28 6.98
N ASP A 595 25.65 15.08 6.95
CA ASP A 595 26.39 13.86 6.63
C ASP A 595 26.89 13.85 5.18
N GLU A 596 26.09 14.29 4.23
CA GLU A 596 26.51 14.45 2.83
C GLU A 596 27.65 15.47 2.69
N ALA A 597 27.60 16.57 3.44
CA ALA A 597 28.68 17.55 3.47
C ALA A 597 29.96 16.98 4.08
N LEU A 598 29.84 16.23 5.18
CA LEU A 598 30.95 15.53 5.81
C LEU A 598 31.62 14.51 4.88
N TYR A 599 30.81 13.75 4.16
CA TYR A 599 31.31 12.79 3.16
C TYR A 599 32.13 13.46 2.06
N LYS A 600 31.69 14.64 1.58
CA LYS A 600 32.44 15.43 0.60
C LYS A 600 33.83 15.84 1.11
N VAL A 601 33.90 16.28 2.37
CA VAL A 601 35.18 16.63 3.00
C VAL A 601 36.10 15.42 3.05
N LYS A 602 35.58 14.27 3.49
CA LYS A 602 36.35 13.02 3.55
C LYS A 602 36.85 12.58 2.17
N ALA A 603 36.04 12.73 1.12
CA ALA A 603 36.42 12.39 -0.26
C ALA A 603 37.45 13.33 -0.87
N ARG A 604 37.56 14.57 -0.41
CA ARG A 604 38.50 15.61 -0.92
C ARG A 604 39.87 15.62 -0.21
N GLY A 605 40.10 14.67 0.67
CA GLY A 605 41.40 14.54 1.35
C GLY A 605 41.35 14.81 2.84
N ARG A 606 40.14 14.96 3.42
CA ARG A 606 39.92 15.18 4.86
C ARG A 606 40.44 16.52 5.39
N SER A 607 40.50 16.66 6.73
CA SER A 607 41.08 17.85 7.41
C SER A 607 40.48 19.18 6.91
N GLY A 608 39.15 19.30 6.96
CA GLY A 608 38.46 20.49 6.47
C GLY A 608 37.00 20.54 6.90
N SER A 609 36.28 21.55 6.45
CA SER A 609 34.86 21.70 6.64
C SER A 609 34.17 22.03 5.33
N SER A 610 32.91 21.62 5.22
CA SER A 610 32.04 21.95 4.10
C SER A 610 30.63 22.22 4.59
N VAL A 611 30.01 23.25 4.05
CA VAL A 611 28.58 23.48 4.21
C VAL A 611 27.84 22.72 3.10
N CYS A 612 26.71 22.19 3.41
CA CYS A 612 25.89 21.49 2.41
C CYS A 612 25.62 22.42 1.22
N GLY A 613 25.88 21.95 0.00
CA GLY A 613 25.72 22.75 -1.23
C GLY A 613 26.95 23.55 -1.67
N GLU A 614 27.99 23.65 -0.85
CA GLU A 614 29.23 24.39 -1.17
C GLU A 614 30.43 23.47 -1.40
N ASP A 615 31.46 24.01 -2.07
CA ASP A 615 32.78 23.38 -2.16
C ASP A 615 33.57 23.77 -0.91
N GLY A 616 33.87 22.80 -0.04
CA GLY A 616 34.48 23.04 1.26
C GLY A 616 35.92 23.57 1.20
N GLU A 617 36.32 24.39 2.19
CA GLU A 617 37.70 24.89 2.39
C GLU A 617 38.56 23.87 3.15
N LEU A 618 39.79 23.65 2.64
CA LEU A 618 40.81 22.87 3.34
C LEU A 618 41.59 23.77 4.30
N SER A 619 41.83 23.29 5.53
CA SER A 619 42.65 24.05 6.49
C SER A 619 44.10 24.18 6.04
N SER A 620 44.73 25.30 6.43
CA SER A 620 46.16 25.58 6.11
C SER A 620 47.15 24.53 6.66
N SER A 621 46.77 23.77 7.69
CA SER A 621 47.56 22.67 8.25
C SER A 621 47.59 21.43 7.35
N ALA A 622 46.50 21.19 6.55
CA ALA A 622 46.48 20.10 5.58
C ALA A 622 47.42 20.35 4.39
N ARG A 623 47.66 21.61 4.02
CA ARG A 623 48.64 21.96 2.99
C ARG A 623 50.07 21.66 3.45
N LEU A 624 50.43 21.92 4.70
CA LEU A 624 51.74 21.63 5.27
C LEU A 624 52.01 20.11 5.42
N GLN A 625 51.01 19.31 5.75
CA GLN A 625 51.18 17.84 5.83
C GLN A 625 51.28 17.17 4.44
N LEU A 626 50.59 17.68 3.44
CA LEU A 626 50.72 17.18 2.05
C LEU A 626 52.12 17.49 1.46
N ASP A 627 52.71 18.62 1.82
CA ASP A 627 54.07 18.99 1.41
C ASP A 627 55.13 18.17 2.17
N VAL A 628 54.91 17.81 3.43
CA VAL A 628 55.80 16.93 4.20
C VAL A 628 55.72 15.48 3.71
N ILE A 629 54.54 14.98 3.30
CA ILE A 629 54.40 13.63 2.73
C ILE A 629 54.99 13.54 1.33
N LYS A 630 54.98 14.62 0.53
CA LYS A 630 55.65 14.67 -0.78
C LYS A 630 57.18 14.73 -0.67
N VAL A 631 57.70 15.23 0.44
CA VAL A 631 59.16 15.29 0.69
C VAL A 631 59.71 13.98 1.27
N THR A 632 58.88 13.18 1.97
CA THR A 632 59.27 11.88 2.57
C THR A 632 58.98 10.66 1.70
N SER A 633 58.23 10.79 0.60
CA SER A 633 57.95 9.72 -0.38
C SER A 633 58.85 9.79 -1.63
N GLY A 634 59.88 10.60 -1.60
CA GLY A 634 60.93 10.75 -2.61
C GLY A 634 62.26 10.09 -2.23
N LEU A 635 62.18 8.88 -1.61
CA LEU A 635 63.33 7.95 -1.46
C LEU A 635 62.80 6.54 -1.65
#